data_117d5360328ae3b7615b1835df3c1c65
#
_entry.id   117d5360328ae3b7615b1835df3c1c65
#
_cell.length_a   1.000
_cell.length_b   1.000
_cell.length_c   1.000
_cell.angle_alpha   90.00
_cell.angle_beta   90.00
_cell.angle_gamma   90.00
#
_symmetry.space_group_name_H-M   'P 1'
#
loop_
_entity.id
_entity.type
_entity.pdbx_description
1 polymer ?
#
loop_
_entity_poly.entity_id
_entity_poly.type
_entity_poly.pdbx_seq_one_letter_code
_entity_poly.pdbx_strand_id
1 'polypeptide(L)'
;MKLYLLSLLGLYCAAIMAQPQDVSVVFHNPATHFTESAPIGNGRIGAMLYGGTSTDRIVLNEISLWSGGAQESDEPQAYEYLPHIQQLLLQRKNIEAEALLQKHFIAKGEGSCRGNGANCSYGCYQIFGDLLIKWKDTSPVQNYSRILRLDEATAVTTYQRNGNTITQTAFADFKNDIIWVKISAQKPFEVAVSLTRKENATVSYLPDHIILTGVLPNKEQQGMHFAGIVALESDGNMQKDEAAITVQNARELILKVSMSTNYNYTNSGLTAVSPLETAKAYLQTANTDFESALAKSKSAYQELFNRNRWYAKANADTQSLSTLQRLENFSKGKKDALLPILYYNFGRYLLICSSREGLLPANLQGLWAEEYQTPWNGDYHLNINLQMNYWLAEISNLSNLTEPLHRFTKNLMPNGRKTAKSYYKAEGWVAHVISNPWFFTSPGESAVWGSTLTGGAWLCQHIWQHYLFTHDLDFLKNYYPVMKEATAFFQSFLIKDPTTGYWVTAPSNSPENAYLFPIDSGKKVAAHTCIAPTMDMQIVRELLNNTIKAATILKVDDEKITEWKKIVENTPPNRIGKKGDLNEWLDDWQDAEPTHRHVSHLYGLYPYDEITPWDSPLLAKAAKKTLKIRGNEGTGWSSAWKINFWARLQNGKQALLLLHQLLKPVSPQKLNGEAGGTYPNLFCAHPPFQIDGNLGGAAGIAEMLLQSHGTDNTIRFLPALPHHPDWENGTISGMKARNGFQVSFSWEKHQLQQATITSLQGAKCHLLLPAGKALYHNNKCLIKARKKAQKVSFDTEVSASYYIK
;
A
#
# COMPACT_ATOMS: atom_id res chain seq x y z
N MET A 1 -43.89 25.38 9.93
CA MET A 1 -42.52 25.64 10.44
C MET A 1 -41.62 24.39 10.48
N LYS A 2 -42.10 23.15 10.67
CA LYS A 2 -41.33 21.90 10.68
C LYS A 2 -40.89 21.39 9.28
N LEU A 3 -41.63 21.72 8.21
CA LEU A 3 -41.28 21.36 6.84
C LEU A 3 -40.15 22.22 6.25
N TYR A 4 -40.03 23.49 6.68
CA TYR A 4 -39.00 24.41 6.21
C TYR A 4 -37.57 24.09 6.77
N LEU A 5 -37.44 23.46 7.94
CA LEU A 5 -36.13 23.08 8.50
C LEU A 5 -35.54 21.84 7.84
N LEU A 6 -36.36 20.90 7.38
CA LEU A 6 -35.89 19.71 6.64
C LEU A 6 -35.44 20.05 5.22
N SER A 7 -36.09 21.04 4.58
CA SER A 7 -35.69 21.54 3.26
C SER A 7 -34.40 22.37 3.30
N LEU A 8 -34.12 23.09 4.37
CA LEU A 8 -32.88 23.85 4.58
C LEU A 8 -31.68 22.94 4.90
N LEU A 9 -31.86 21.85 5.65
CA LEU A 9 -30.81 20.85 5.85
C LEU A 9 -30.50 20.06 4.56
N GLY A 10 -31.51 19.71 3.77
CA GLY A 10 -31.37 19.06 2.48
C GLY A 10 -30.68 19.96 1.44
N LEU A 11 -30.99 21.25 1.43
CA LEU A 11 -30.36 22.26 0.56
C LEU A 11 -28.92 22.59 0.99
N TYR A 12 -28.62 22.57 2.29
CA TYR A 12 -27.26 22.80 2.79
C TYR A 12 -26.34 21.58 2.48
N CYS A 13 -26.85 20.34 2.60
CA CYS A 13 -26.16 19.15 2.11
C CYS A 13 -26.02 19.15 0.57
N ALA A 14 -27.04 19.61 -0.17
CA ALA A 14 -26.98 19.71 -1.62
C ALA A 14 -26.04 20.82 -2.10
N ALA A 15 -25.94 21.95 -1.37
CA ALA A 15 -25.00 23.03 -1.68
C ALA A 15 -23.53 22.64 -1.39
N ILE A 16 -23.27 21.77 -0.41
CA ILE A 16 -21.94 21.19 -0.15
C ILE A 16 -21.56 20.20 -1.23
N MET A 17 -22.54 19.52 -1.85
CA MET A 17 -22.33 18.60 -2.96
C MET A 17 -21.95 19.27 -4.30
N ALA A 18 -22.07 20.60 -4.41
CA ALA A 18 -21.80 21.36 -5.62
C ALA A 18 -20.38 21.97 -5.68
N GLN A 19 -19.50 21.71 -4.70
CA GLN A 19 -18.10 22.16 -4.79
C GLN A 19 -17.28 21.15 -5.59
N PRO A 20 -16.48 21.60 -6.60
CA PRO A 20 -15.66 20.70 -7.38
C PRO A 20 -14.61 20.03 -6.48
N GLN A 21 -14.64 18.70 -6.40
CA GLN A 21 -13.58 17.90 -5.83
C GLN A 21 -12.43 17.88 -6.82
N ASP A 22 -11.18 18.09 -6.37
CA ASP A 22 -10.02 17.89 -7.24
C ASP A 22 -9.72 16.39 -7.30
N VAL A 23 -10.06 15.80 -8.43
CA VAL A 23 -9.94 14.36 -8.68
C VAL A 23 -9.25 14.08 -10.01
N SER A 24 -8.46 15.03 -10.52
CA SER A 24 -7.83 14.90 -11.84
C SER A 24 -6.32 15.08 -11.77
N VAL A 25 -5.59 14.11 -12.33
CA VAL A 25 -4.16 14.26 -12.65
C VAL A 25 -4.06 14.78 -14.08
N VAL A 26 -3.47 15.97 -14.27
CA VAL A 26 -3.48 16.71 -15.54
C VAL A 26 -2.07 16.82 -16.13
N PHE A 27 -1.93 16.51 -17.41
CA PHE A 27 -0.71 16.59 -18.17
C PHE A 27 -0.90 17.44 -19.42
N HIS A 28 0.05 18.31 -19.71
CA HIS A 28 0.02 19.18 -20.89
C HIS A 28 0.93 18.70 -22.03
N ASN A 29 1.62 17.58 -21.82
CA ASN A 29 2.49 16.98 -22.80
C ASN A 29 2.33 15.44 -22.82
N PRO A 30 2.63 14.78 -23.95
CA PRO A 30 2.84 13.34 -23.98
C PRO A 30 3.92 12.90 -22.97
N ALA A 31 3.79 11.69 -22.43
CA ALA A 31 4.82 11.12 -21.60
C ALA A 31 6.02 10.65 -22.45
N THR A 32 7.22 10.84 -21.94
CA THR A 32 8.46 10.27 -22.47
C THR A 32 9.03 9.20 -21.54
N HIS A 33 8.59 9.20 -20.28
CA HIS A 33 8.99 8.25 -19.24
C HIS A 33 7.78 7.62 -18.56
N PHE A 34 7.97 6.43 -18.00
CA PHE A 34 6.97 5.72 -17.22
C PHE A 34 6.36 6.59 -16.10
N THR A 35 7.19 7.35 -15.43
CA THR A 35 6.80 8.24 -14.31
C THR A 35 6.08 9.53 -14.75
N GLU A 36 5.83 9.71 -16.05
CA GLU A 36 4.99 10.75 -16.62
C GLU A 36 3.67 10.20 -17.17
N SER A 37 3.55 8.86 -17.35
CA SER A 37 2.38 8.23 -17.94
C SER A 37 1.23 8.08 -16.94
N ALA A 38 0.00 7.86 -17.44
CA ALA A 38 -1.19 7.76 -16.61
C ALA A 38 -1.52 6.29 -16.29
N PRO A 39 -1.56 5.87 -15.00
CA PRO A 39 -1.91 4.51 -14.61
C PRO A 39 -3.42 4.29 -14.66
N ILE A 40 -3.87 3.21 -15.30
CA ILE A 40 -5.23 2.66 -15.16
C ILE A 40 -5.15 1.21 -14.68
N GLY A 41 -6.17 0.72 -13.97
CA GLY A 41 -6.20 -0.65 -13.46
C GLY A 41 -7.52 -1.01 -12.81
N ASN A 42 -7.74 -2.33 -12.60
CA ASN A 42 -8.93 -2.88 -11.94
C ASN A 42 -8.60 -3.92 -10.85
N GLY A 43 -7.35 -3.95 -10.39
CA GLY A 43 -6.83 -4.92 -9.42
C GLY A 43 -6.25 -6.19 -10.05
N ARG A 44 -6.59 -6.55 -11.30
CA ARG A 44 -6.03 -7.69 -12.02
C ARG A 44 -5.17 -7.27 -13.21
N ILE A 45 -5.72 -6.44 -14.06
CA ILE A 45 -5.03 -5.91 -15.24
C ILE A 45 -4.89 -4.40 -15.14
N GLY A 46 -3.81 -3.87 -15.69
CA GLY A 46 -3.53 -2.46 -15.70
C GLY A 46 -2.74 -2.03 -16.92
N ALA A 47 -2.71 -0.72 -17.14
CA ALA A 47 -1.88 -0.14 -18.18
C ALA A 47 -1.34 1.22 -17.76
N MET A 48 -0.21 1.60 -18.39
CA MET A 48 0.38 2.93 -18.31
C MET A 48 0.25 3.61 -19.66
N LEU A 49 -0.49 4.73 -19.70
CA LEU A 49 -0.86 5.44 -20.91
C LEU A 49 0.07 6.63 -21.14
N TYR A 50 0.88 6.59 -22.18
CA TYR A 50 1.84 7.64 -22.52
C TYR A 50 1.17 8.83 -23.23
N GLY A 51 0.10 8.58 -24.00
CA GLY A 51 -0.61 9.60 -24.76
C GLY A 51 0.24 10.20 -25.89
N GLY A 52 1.04 9.38 -26.54
CA GLY A 52 1.93 9.78 -27.63
C GLY A 52 1.17 10.21 -28.87
N THR A 53 1.67 11.24 -29.57
CA THR A 53 0.98 11.78 -30.76
C THR A 53 1.59 11.30 -32.09
N SER A 54 2.80 10.78 -32.11
CA SER A 54 3.39 10.10 -33.28
C SER A 54 3.34 8.59 -33.13
N THR A 55 3.76 8.11 -32.00
CA THR A 55 3.59 6.72 -31.54
C THR A 55 3.09 6.77 -30.11
N ASP A 56 1.91 6.25 -29.86
CA ASP A 56 1.42 6.07 -28.50
C ASP A 56 1.82 4.70 -27.98
N ARG A 57 2.43 4.68 -26.81
CA ARG A 57 2.83 3.48 -26.08
C ARG A 57 1.87 3.26 -24.93
N ILE A 58 1.30 2.08 -24.83
CA ILE A 58 0.48 1.61 -23.73
C ILE A 58 1.18 0.40 -23.14
N VAL A 59 1.77 0.57 -21.96
CA VAL A 59 2.44 -0.53 -21.22
C VAL A 59 1.38 -1.36 -20.55
N LEU A 60 1.34 -2.65 -20.78
CA LEU A 60 0.33 -3.58 -20.26
C LEU A 60 0.88 -4.37 -19.07
N ASN A 61 0.06 -4.54 -18.05
CA ASN A 61 0.39 -5.29 -16.83
C ASN A 61 -0.73 -6.25 -16.44
N GLU A 62 -0.35 -7.40 -15.87
CA GLU A 62 -1.24 -8.39 -15.27
C GLU A 62 -0.64 -8.83 -13.92
N ILE A 63 -1.42 -8.79 -12.84
CA ILE A 63 -0.94 -8.89 -11.45
C ILE A 63 -0.21 -10.21 -11.14
N SER A 64 -0.53 -11.28 -11.83
CA SER A 64 0.09 -12.60 -11.63
C SER A 64 1.24 -12.92 -12.59
N LEU A 65 1.62 -11.99 -13.48
CA LEU A 65 2.68 -12.25 -14.45
C LEU A 65 4.06 -12.17 -13.81
N TRP A 66 4.54 -13.30 -13.31
CA TRP A 66 5.80 -13.46 -12.62
C TRP A 66 6.64 -14.57 -13.26
N SER A 67 7.94 -14.34 -13.43
CA SER A 67 8.89 -15.40 -13.70
C SER A 67 9.15 -16.25 -12.44
N GLY A 68 9.89 -17.32 -12.56
CA GLY A 68 10.20 -18.22 -11.44
C GLY A 68 9.10 -19.22 -11.13
N GLY A 69 9.15 -19.77 -9.92
CA GLY A 69 8.25 -20.81 -9.45
C GLY A 69 8.48 -21.15 -7.97
N ALA A 70 7.77 -22.14 -7.47
CA ALA A 70 8.02 -22.65 -6.12
C ALA A 70 9.44 -23.21 -6.01
N GLN A 71 10.12 -22.91 -4.90
CA GLN A 71 11.50 -23.34 -4.66
C GLN A 71 11.68 -23.87 -3.24
N GLU A 72 12.58 -24.85 -3.07
CA GLU A 72 13.02 -25.32 -1.76
C GLU A 72 14.19 -24.46 -1.28
N SER A 73 13.87 -23.36 -0.59
CA SER A 73 14.82 -22.32 -0.19
C SER A 73 15.23 -22.39 1.28
N ASP A 74 14.68 -23.33 2.06
CA ASP A 74 15.06 -23.53 3.46
C ASP A 74 16.34 -24.37 3.56
N GLU A 75 17.28 -23.98 4.43
CA GLU A 75 18.42 -24.81 4.82
C GLU A 75 17.97 -25.83 5.87
N PRO A 76 17.88 -27.14 5.55
CA PRO A 76 17.11 -28.10 6.35
C PRO A 76 17.61 -28.31 7.78
N GLN A 77 18.89 -28.09 8.02
CA GLN A 77 19.55 -28.34 9.29
C GLN A 77 20.13 -27.08 9.92
N ALA A 78 19.71 -25.90 9.50
CA ALA A 78 20.19 -24.63 10.06
C ALA A 78 20.00 -24.59 11.60
N TYR A 79 18.91 -25.18 12.11
CA TYR A 79 18.59 -25.20 13.54
C TYR A 79 19.71 -25.86 14.42
N GLU A 80 20.58 -26.67 13.84
CA GLU A 80 21.70 -27.29 14.60
C GLU A 80 22.71 -26.25 15.08
N TYR A 81 22.86 -25.15 14.38
CA TYR A 81 23.71 -24.01 14.72
C TYR A 81 23.04 -23.00 15.66
N LEU A 82 21.73 -23.05 15.80
CA LEU A 82 20.96 -22.08 16.57
C LEU A 82 21.42 -21.96 18.04
N PRO A 83 21.62 -23.06 18.79
CA PRO A 83 22.05 -22.95 20.17
C PRO A 83 23.41 -22.25 20.33
N HIS A 84 24.35 -22.49 19.39
CA HIS A 84 25.64 -21.82 19.40
C HIS A 84 25.55 -20.34 19.08
N ILE A 85 24.72 -19.96 18.07
CA ILE A 85 24.46 -18.56 17.73
C ILE A 85 23.82 -17.84 18.94
N GLN A 86 22.81 -18.46 19.57
CA GLN A 86 22.15 -17.93 20.76
C GLN A 86 23.15 -17.76 21.92
N GLN A 87 24.02 -18.73 22.17
CA GLN A 87 25.04 -18.64 23.21
C GLN A 87 26.02 -17.48 22.96
N LEU A 88 26.49 -17.29 21.73
CA LEU A 88 27.34 -16.16 21.35
C LEU A 88 26.65 -14.82 21.61
N LEU A 89 25.38 -14.68 21.20
CA LEU A 89 24.61 -13.46 21.41
C LEU A 89 24.36 -13.16 22.89
N LEU A 90 24.07 -14.18 23.72
CA LEU A 90 23.89 -14.01 25.14
C LEU A 90 25.21 -13.61 25.83
N GLN A 91 26.37 -14.02 25.28
CA GLN A 91 27.70 -13.57 25.70
C GLN A 91 28.13 -12.23 25.11
N ARG A 92 27.26 -11.56 24.35
CA ARG A 92 27.57 -10.29 23.63
C ARG A 92 28.72 -10.43 22.61
N LYS A 93 28.88 -11.61 22.00
CA LYS A 93 29.80 -11.87 20.89
C LYS A 93 29.10 -11.74 19.55
N ASN A 94 28.55 -10.55 19.31
CA ASN A 94 27.60 -10.32 18.20
C ASN A 94 28.26 -10.49 16.83
N ILE A 95 29.52 -10.11 16.65
CA ILE A 95 30.26 -10.26 15.39
C ILE A 95 30.46 -11.75 15.03
N GLU A 96 30.82 -12.57 16.00
CA GLU A 96 30.99 -14.00 15.80
C GLU A 96 29.65 -14.67 15.50
N ALA A 97 28.59 -14.25 16.19
CA ALA A 97 27.22 -14.70 15.91
C ALA A 97 26.75 -14.32 14.50
N GLU A 98 26.99 -13.08 14.05
CA GLU A 98 26.63 -12.60 12.72
C GLU A 98 27.36 -13.39 11.61
N ALA A 99 28.66 -13.67 11.81
CA ALA A 99 29.45 -14.49 10.90
C ALA A 99 28.89 -15.93 10.77
N LEU A 100 28.45 -16.51 11.90
CA LEU A 100 27.84 -17.83 11.90
C LEU A 100 26.45 -17.83 11.30
N LEU A 101 25.67 -16.78 11.56
CA LEU A 101 24.36 -16.57 10.97
C LEU A 101 24.46 -16.44 9.44
N GLN A 102 25.42 -15.62 8.95
CA GLN A 102 25.67 -15.46 7.50
C GLN A 102 26.03 -16.78 6.83
N LYS A 103 26.66 -17.70 7.55
CA LYS A 103 27.07 -18.99 6.99
C LYS A 103 25.95 -20.03 6.96
N HIS A 104 25.02 -20.01 7.91
CA HIS A 104 24.08 -21.11 8.14
C HIS A 104 22.60 -20.70 8.20
N PHE A 105 22.28 -19.40 8.35
CA PHE A 105 20.93 -18.87 8.51
C PHE A 105 20.51 -17.91 7.40
N ILE A 106 20.89 -18.24 6.18
CA ILE A 106 20.46 -17.56 4.96
C ILE A 106 19.65 -18.51 4.09
N ALA A 107 18.99 -17.98 3.07
CA ALA A 107 18.29 -18.81 2.10
C ALA A 107 19.24 -19.80 1.41
N LYS A 108 18.78 -21.03 1.24
CA LYS A 108 19.48 -22.06 0.46
C LYS A 108 19.50 -21.69 -1.02
N GLY A 109 20.66 -21.92 -1.66
CA GLY A 109 20.81 -21.63 -3.08
C GLY A 109 20.88 -20.13 -3.40
N GLU A 110 20.15 -19.69 -4.42
CA GLU A 110 20.20 -18.32 -4.91
C GLU A 110 19.26 -17.33 -4.16
N GLY A 111 18.38 -17.86 -3.28
CA GLY A 111 17.42 -17.06 -2.54
C GLY A 111 16.56 -16.20 -3.47
N SER A 112 16.55 -14.89 -3.26
CA SER A 112 15.86 -13.89 -4.11
C SER A 112 16.71 -13.42 -5.31
N CYS A 113 17.87 -14.00 -5.52
CA CYS A 113 18.87 -13.53 -6.50
C CYS A 113 19.30 -12.07 -6.28
N ARG A 114 19.26 -11.61 -5.02
CA ARG A 114 19.60 -10.21 -4.63
C ARG A 114 18.85 -9.16 -5.44
N GLY A 115 17.55 -9.38 -5.65
CA GLY A 115 16.71 -8.47 -6.41
C GLY A 115 16.83 -8.56 -7.93
N ASN A 116 17.48 -9.62 -8.48
CA ASN A 116 17.65 -9.87 -9.90
C ASN A 116 17.03 -11.21 -10.32
N GLY A 117 15.80 -11.45 -9.90
CA GLY A 117 15.11 -12.74 -9.98
C GLY A 117 14.52 -13.13 -11.33
N ALA A 118 14.59 -12.28 -12.37
CA ALA A 118 13.93 -12.55 -13.65
C ALA A 118 14.23 -13.92 -14.26
N ASN A 119 15.44 -14.43 -14.07
CA ASN A 119 15.91 -15.69 -14.63
C ASN A 119 16.20 -16.77 -13.58
N CYS A 120 15.78 -16.61 -12.34
CA CYS A 120 15.95 -17.62 -11.30
C CYS A 120 14.61 -18.05 -10.70
N SER A 121 14.65 -19.07 -9.82
CA SER A 121 13.40 -19.65 -9.30
C SER A 121 12.60 -18.73 -8.41
N TYR A 122 13.22 -17.73 -7.75
CA TYR A 122 12.49 -16.72 -7.00
C TYR A 122 11.55 -15.91 -7.88
N GLY A 123 11.99 -15.58 -9.09
CA GLY A 123 11.25 -14.83 -10.06
C GLY A 123 11.18 -13.32 -9.78
N CYS A 124 10.54 -12.61 -10.70
CA CYS A 124 10.16 -11.21 -10.52
C CYS A 124 8.86 -10.89 -11.26
N TYR A 125 8.19 -9.83 -10.81
CA TYR A 125 7.07 -9.23 -11.52
C TYR A 125 7.55 -8.62 -12.85
N GLN A 126 6.78 -8.79 -13.93
CA GLN A 126 7.20 -8.36 -15.26
C GLN A 126 6.11 -7.60 -16.01
N ILE A 127 6.53 -6.72 -16.91
CA ILE A 127 5.67 -6.16 -17.96
C ILE A 127 4.99 -7.29 -18.76
N PHE A 128 3.73 -7.10 -19.15
CA PHE A 128 3.06 -8.01 -20.09
C PHE A 128 3.53 -7.78 -21.53
N GLY A 129 3.62 -6.52 -21.94
CA GLY A 129 4.09 -6.07 -23.24
C GLY A 129 3.73 -4.61 -23.52
N ASP A 130 4.16 -4.11 -24.66
CA ASP A 130 3.85 -2.77 -25.15
C ASP A 130 2.85 -2.85 -26.31
N LEU A 131 1.67 -2.25 -26.15
CA LEU A 131 0.73 -1.97 -27.23
C LEU A 131 1.10 -0.62 -27.84
N LEU A 132 1.42 -0.61 -29.11
CA LEU A 132 1.87 0.58 -29.85
C LEU A 132 0.84 0.98 -30.90
N ILE A 133 0.48 2.28 -30.91
CA ILE A 133 -0.40 2.88 -31.91
C ILE A 133 0.43 3.93 -32.65
N LYS A 134 0.86 3.61 -33.86
CA LYS A 134 1.69 4.48 -34.70
C LYS A 134 0.81 5.26 -35.70
N TRP A 135 0.83 6.57 -35.57
CA TRP A 135 0.11 7.48 -36.45
C TRP A 135 0.88 7.66 -37.78
N LYS A 136 0.18 7.62 -38.91
CA LYS A 136 0.76 7.93 -40.21
C LYS A 136 1.03 9.41 -40.34
N ASP A 137 0.07 10.26 -39.94
CA ASP A 137 0.25 11.70 -39.85
C ASP A 137 0.98 12.01 -38.53
N THR A 138 2.20 12.52 -38.63
CA THR A 138 3.04 12.94 -37.51
C THR A 138 3.21 14.46 -37.44
N SER A 139 2.38 15.23 -38.13
CA SER A 139 2.37 16.69 -38.08
C SER A 139 2.22 17.20 -36.65
N PRO A 140 2.80 18.36 -36.30
CA PRO A 140 2.72 18.97 -34.99
C PRO A 140 1.27 19.08 -34.48
N VAL A 141 1.08 18.84 -33.21
CA VAL A 141 -0.22 18.95 -32.53
C VAL A 141 -0.33 20.23 -31.72
N GLN A 142 -1.58 20.66 -31.49
CA GLN A 142 -1.95 21.82 -30.68
C GLN A 142 -2.96 21.41 -29.64
N ASN A 143 -3.10 22.23 -28.58
CA ASN A 143 -4.10 22.06 -27.52
C ASN A 143 -4.07 20.66 -26.89
N TYR A 144 -2.87 20.13 -26.66
CA TYR A 144 -2.70 18.82 -26.03
C TYR A 144 -3.14 18.84 -24.56
N SER A 145 -3.98 17.89 -24.19
CA SER A 145 -4.37 17.64 -22.80
C SER A 145 -4.51 16.13 -22.57
N ARG A 146 -3.95 15.64 -21.48
CA ARG A 146 -4.17 14.28 -20.99
C ARG A 146 -4.59 14.34 -19.53
N ILE A 147 -5.70 13.72 -19.21
CA ILE A 147 -6.33 13.78 -17.88
C ILE A 147 -6.62 12.37 -17.40
N LEU A 148 -6.12 12.02 -16.22
CA LEU A 148 -6.56 10.85 -15.47
C LEU A 148 -7.63 11.30 -14.46
N ARG A 149 -8.87 10.84 -14.65
CA ARG A 149 -10.01 11.13 -13.77
C ARG A 149 -10.09 10.07 -12.67
N LEU A 150 -9.72 10.43 -11.46
CA LEU A 150 -9.68 9.52 -10.33
C LEU A 150 -11.08 9.08 -9.85
N ASP A 151 -12.10 9.87 -10.06
CA ASP A 151 -13.50 9.58 -9.70
C ASP A 151 -14.23 8.67 -10.70
N GLU A 152 -13.62 8.46 -11.87
CA GLU A 152 -14.18 7.66 -12.96
C GLU A 152 -13.29 6.47 -13.35
N ALA A 153 -12.07 6.41 -12.85
CA ALA A 153 -11.02 5.47 -13.27
C ALA A 153 -10.79 5.47 -14.79
N THR A 154 -10.81 6.65 -15.41
CA THR A 154 -10.66 6.84 -16.86
C THR A 154 -9.53 7.79 -17.17
N ALA A 155 -8.82 7.54 -18.28
CA ALA A 155 -7.83 8.45 -18.83
C ALA A 155 -8.29 8.96 -20.19
N VAL A 156 -8.23 10.29 -20.39
CA VAL A 156 -8.63 10.94 -21.63
C VAL A 156 -7.48 11.77 -22.17
N THR A 157 -7.09 11.53 -23.42
CA THR A 157 -6.11 12.35 -24.16
C THR A 157 -6.81 13.05 -25.31
N THR A 158 -6.65 14.37 -25.41
CA THR A 158 -7.24 15.17 -26.50
C THR A 158 -6.18 16.10 -27.08
N TYR A 159 -6.16 16.22 -28.40
CA TYR A 159 -5.31 17.17 -29.12
C TYR A 159 -5.88 17.50 -30.50
N GLN A 160 -5.34 18.55 -31.11
CA GLN A 160 -5.67 18.93 -32.48
C GLN A 160 -4.49 18.70 -33.41
N ARG A 161 -4.76 18.13 -34.59
CA ARG A 161 -3.79 17.94 -35.69
C ARG A 161 -4.43 18.31 -37.00
N ASN A 162 -3.85 19.30 -37.69
CA ASN A 162 -4.38 19.78 -38.98
C ASN A 162 -5.89 20.14 -38.93
N GLY A 163 -6.36 20.76 -37.83
CA GLY A 163 -7.75 21.07 -37.61
C GLY A 163 -8.68 19.86 -37.43
N ASN A 164 -8.10 18.69 -37.11
CA ASN A 164 -8.80 17.48 -36.70
C ASN A 164 -8.65 17.32 -35.20
N THR A 165 -9.72 17.30 -34.45
CA THR A 165 -9.71 17.00 -33.01
C THR A 165 -9.72 15.49 -32.82
N ILE A 166 -8.73 14.98 -32.12
CA ILE A 166 -8.55 13.57 -31.79
C ILE A 166 -8.73 13.41 -30.29
N THR A 167 -9.54 12.43 -29.90
CA THR A 167 -9.78 12.07 -28.51
C THR A 167 -9.53 10.58 -28.33
N GLN A 168 -8.72 10.23 -27.33
CA GLN A 168 -8.50 8.86 -26.89
C GLN A 168 -9.02 8.72 -25.48
N THR A 169 -9.90 7.75 -25.24
CA THR A 169 -10.41 7.40 -23.91
C THR A 169 -10.03 5.97 -23.58
N ALA A 170 -9.46 5.75 -22.40
CA ALA A 170 -9.06 4.42 -21.95
C ALA A 170 -9.46 4.16 -20.49
N PHE A 171 -9.82 2.91 -20.19
CA PHE A 171 -10.13 2.43 -18.84
C PHE A 171 -9.89 0.92 -18.73
N ALA A 172 -9.62 0.44 -17.51
CA ALA A 172 -9.63 -0.98 -17.19
C ALA A 172 -11.02 -1.33 -16.63
N ASP A 173 -11.73 -2.26 -17.26
CA ASP A 173 -13.10 -2.59 -16.91
C ASP A 173 -13.17 -3.36 -15.58
N PHE A 174 -13.90 -2.82 -14.63
CA PHE A 174 -14.11 -3.42 -13.30
C PHE A 174 -15.07 -4.63 -13.31
N LYS A 175 -15.73 -4.92 -14.44
CA LYS A 175 -16.71 -6.01 -14.58
C LYS A 175 -16.18 -7.19 -15.41
N ASN A 176 -15.40 -6.91 -16.47
CA ASN A 176 -15.10 -7.91 -17.49
C ASN A 176 -13.61 -8.19 -17.70
N ASP A 177 -12.70 -7.58 -16.91
CA ASP A 177 -11.24 -7.76 -17.02
C ASP A 177 -10.68 -7.49 -18.42
N ILE A 178 -11.16 -6.42 -19.05
CA ILE A 178 -10.71 -5.91 -20.36
C ILE A 178 -10.18 -4.50 -20.18
N ILE A 179 -9.08 -4.17 -20.84
CA ILE A 179 -8.67 -2.79 -21.06
C ILE A 179 -9.29 -2.31 -22.37
N TRP A 180 -10.05 -1.24 -22.28
CA TRP A 180 -10.67 -0.58 -23.40
C TRP A 180 -9.91 0.67 -23.78
N VAL A 181 -9.65 0.86 -25.08
CA VAL A 181 -9.07 2.09 -25.64
C VAL A 181 -9.90 2.47 -26.86
N LYS A 182 -10.52 3.65 -26.81
CA LYS A 182 -11.29 4.21 -27.92
C LYS A 182 -10.59 5.45 -28.45
N ILE A 183 -10.32 5.49 -29.75
CA ILE A 183 -9.84 6.66 -30.47
C ILE A 183 -10.98 7.16 -31.36
N SER A 184 -11.31 8.44 -31.23
CA SER A 184 -12.31 9.11 -32.09
C SER A 184 -11.76 10.40 -32.66
N ALA A 185 -12.15 10.73 -33.89
CA ALA A 185 -11.72 11.93 -34.59
C ALA A 185 -12.84 12.53 -35.48
N GLN A 186 -12.79 13.84 -35.68
CA GLN A 186 -13.77 14.54 -36.56
C GLN A 186 -13.55 14.22 -38.03
N LYS A 187 -12.31 14.03 -38.47
CA LYS A 187 -11.92 13.67 -39.85
C LYS A 187 -11.22 12.28 -39.80
N PRO A 188 -11.27 11.53 -40.92
CA PRO A 188 -10.62 10.24 -41.01
C PRO A 188 -9.13 10.31 -40.65
N PHE A 189 -8.63 9.24 -40.03
CA PHE A 189 -7.24 9.04 -39.66
C PHE A 189 -6.71 7.68 -40.14
N GLU A 190 -5.39 7.51 -40.08
CA GLU A 190 -4.71 6.25 -40.36
C GLU A 190 -3.69 5.96 -39.26
N VAL A 191 -3.73 4.72 -38.72
CA VAL A 191 -2.81 4.25 -37.68
C VAL A 191 -2.42 2.80 -37.94
N ALA A 192 -1.23 2.39 -37.44
CA ALA A 192 -0.81 1.01 -37.35
C ALA A 192 -0.77 0.59 -35.88
N VAL A 193 -1.45 -0.51 -35.56
CA VAL A 193 -1.51 -1.09 -34.21
C VAL A 193 -0.64 -2.31 -34.15
N SER A 194 0.27 -2.37 -33.18
CA SER A 194 1.14 -3.52 -32.94
C SER A 194 1.27 -3.83 -31.46
N LEU A 195 1.56 -5.07 -31.13
CA LEU A 195 1.86 -5.53 -29.77
C LEU A 195 3.27 -6.12 -29.76
N THR A 196 4.08 -5.71 -28.79
CA THR A 196 5.48 -6.13 -28.71
C THR A 196 5.84 -6.61 -27.31
N ARG A 197 6.67 -7.64 -27.27
CA ARG A 197 7.40 -8.10 -26.09
C ARG A 197 8.76 -8.63 -26.56
N LYS A 198 9.85 -8.11 -25.97
CA LYS A 198 11.21 -8.39 -26.44
C LYS A 198 11.67 -9.83 -26.21
N GLU A 199 11.12 -10.51 -25.20
CA GLU A 199 11.58 -11.83 -24.78
C GLU A 199 10.43 -12.73 -24.31
N ASN A 200 10.67 -14.03 -24.42
CA ASN A 200 9.79 -15.08 -23.91
C ASN A 200 8.35 -15.03 -24.46
N ALA A 201 8.16 -14.50 -25.66
CA ALA A 201 6.84 -14.40 -26.28
C ALA A 201 6.91 -14.44 -27.81
N THR A 202 5.82 -14.86 -28.40
CA THR A 202 5.51 -14.82 -29.84
C THR A 202 4.26 -13.97 -30.05
N VAL A 203 4.28 -13.12 -31.08
CA VAL A 203 3.14 -12.30 -31.50
C VAL A 203 2.68 -12.75 -32.87
N SER A 204 1.38 -12.90 -33.05
CA SER A 204 0.75 -13.22 -34.32
C SER A 204 -0.39 -12.24 -34.64
N TYR A 205 -0.56 -11.93 -35.91
CA TYR A 205 -1.53 -10.95 -36.43
C TYR A 205 -2.61 -11.67 -37.24
N LEU A 206 -3.87 -11.48 -36.86
CA LEU A 206 -5.09 -11.90 -37.58
C LEU A 206 -5.74 -10.66 -38.16
N PRO A 207 -6.79 -10.77 -39.00
CA PRO A 207 -7.39 -9.60 -39.66
C PRO A 207 -7.88 -8.50 -38.70
N ASP A 208 -8.36 -8.91 -37.52
CA ASP A 208 -8.97 -8.05 -36.50
C ASP A 208 -8.46 -8.32 -35.05
N HIS A 209 -7.42 -9.16 -34.91
CA HIS A 209 -6.86 -9.53 -33.61
C HIS A 209 -5.33 -9.61 -33.65
N ILE A 210 -4.69 -9.19 -32.57
CA ILE A 210 -3.28 -9.43 -32.29
C ILE A 210 -3.20 -10.36 -31.09
N ILE A 211 -2.49 -11.49 -31.23
CA ILE A 211 -2.36 -12.49 -30.16
C ILE A 211 -0.89 -12.54 -29.74
N LEU A 212 -0.65 -12.43 -28.44
CA LEU A 212 0.63 -12.64 -27.81
C LEU A 212 0.53 -13.88 -26.90
N THR A 213 1.47 -14.82 -27.05
CA THR A 213 1.62 -15.99 -26.18
C THR A 213 3.04 -16.12 -25.73
N GLY A 214 3.27 -16.64 -24.52
CA GLY A 214 4.61 -16.81 -24.00
C GLY A 214 4.69 -17.74 -22.82
N VAL A 215 5.95 -18.04 -22.43
CA VAL A 215 6.29 -18.83 -21.25
C VAL A 215 7.46 -18.15 -20.56
N LEU A 216 7.25 -17.74 -19.31
CA LEU A 216 8.32 -17.12 -18.52
C LEU A 216 9.33 -18.15 -18.02
N PRO A 217 10.59 -17.78 -17.79
CA PRO A 217 11.60 -18.69 -17.28
C PRO A 217 11.34 -19.04 -15.80
N ASN A 218 11.70 -20.27 -15.43
CA ASN A 218 11.86 -20.73 -14.06
C ASN A 218 13.19 -21.47 -13.98
N LYS A 219 14.30 -20.73 -14.01
CA LYS A 219 15.64 -21.28 -14.14
C LYS A 219 15.73 -22.20 -15.39
N GLU A 220 16.03 -23.47 -15.22
CA GLU A 220 16.12 -24.48 -16.29
C GLU A 220 14.76 -25.15 -16.62
N GLN A 221 13.69 -24.81 -15.86
CA GLN A 221 12.35 -25.38 -16.05
C GLN A 221 11.45 -24.38 -16.78
N GLN A 222 10.34 -24.87 -17.33
CA GLN A 222 9.28 -24.00 -17.81
C GLN A 222 8.54 -23.36 -16.64
N GLY A 223 8.38 -22.05 -16.70
CA GLY A 223 7.64 -21.28 -15.70
C GLY A 223 6.20 -21.02 -16.14
N MET A 224 5.73 -19.83 -15.84
CA MET A 224 4.36 -19.40 -16.07
C MET A 224 4.04 -19.23 -17.55
N HIS A 225 2.97 -19.84 -18.04
CA HIS A 225 2.40 -19.54 -19.33
C HIS A 225 1.52 -18.30 -19.26
N PHE A 226 1.54 -17.48 -20.31
CA PHE A 226 0.71 -16.28 -20.41
C PHE A 226 0.24 -16.05 -21.84
N ALA A 227 -0.89 -15.38 -21.99
CA ALA A 227 -1.42 -14.99 -23.28
C ALA A 227 -2.24 -13.70 -23.17
N GLY A 228 -2.27 -12.93 -24.26
CA GLY A 228 -3.14 -11.77 -24.39
C GLY A 228 -3.64 -11.62 -25.82
N ILE A 229 -4.77 -10.95 -25.94
CA ILE A 229 -5.44 -10.67 -27.21
C ILE A 229 -5.76 -9.19 -27.23
N VAL A 230 -5.43 -8.52 -28.33
CA VAL A 230 -5.91 -7.19 -28.66
C VAL A 230 -6.89 -7.35 -29.82
N ALA A 231 -8.17 -7.18 -29.54
CA ALA A 231 -9.22 -7.16 -30.57
C ALA A 231 -9.45 -5.73 -31.06
N LEU A 232 -9.59 -5.55 -32.37
CA LEU A 232 -9.79 -4.25 -33.03
C LEU A 232 -11.17 -4.19 -33.67
N GLU A 233 -11.87 -3.07 -33.42
CA GLU A 233 -13.13 -2.72 -34.08
C GLU A 233 -13.00 -1.29 -34.66
N SER A 234 -13.35 -1.08 -35.93
CA SER A 234 -13.22 0.23 -36.56
C SER A 234 -14.29 0.42 -37.66
N ASP A 235 -14.66 1.69 -37.89
CA ASP A 235 -15.45 2.11 -39.07
C ASP A 235 -14.61 2.27 -40.36
N GLY A 236 -13.27 2.14 -40.25
CA GLY A 236 -12.33 2.20 -41.37
C GLY A 236 -11.95 0.81 -41.92
N ASN A 237 -11.05 0.80 -42.89
CA ASN A 237 -10.52 -0.43 -43.49
C ASN A 237 -9.34 -0.97 -42.66
N MET A 238 -9.36 -2.22 -42.29
CA MET A 238 -8.28 -2.90 -41.58
C MET A 238 -7.50 -3.82 -42.51
N GLN A 239 -6.18 -3.72 -42.48
CA GLN A 239 -5.27 -4.55 -43.25
C GLN A 239 -4.14 -5.03 -42.35
N LYS A 240 -3.99 -6.34 -42.22
CA LYS A 240 -2.88 -6.93 -41.47
C LYS A 240 -1.65 -7.12 -42.35
N ASP A 241 -0.48 -6.97 -41.78
CA ASP A 241 0.79 -7.51 -42.26
C ASP A 241 1.48 -8.39 -41.21
N GLU A 242 2.76 -8.65 -41.32
CA GLU A 242 3.51 -9.50 -40.34
C GLU A 242 3.87 -8.78 -39.04
N ALA A 243 3.73 -7.46 -38.99
CA ALA A 243 4.20 -6.63 -37.88
C ALA A 243 3.13 -5.73 -37.26
N ALA A 244 1.97 -5.54 -37.93
CA ALA A 244 0.92 -4.63 -37.47
C ALA A 244 -0.45 -4.92 -38.13
N ILE A 245 -1.51 -4.32 -37.58
CA ILE A 245 -2.78 -4.12 -38.25
C ILE A 245 -2.90 -2.63 -38.56
N THR A 246 -2.94 -2.27 -39.82
CA THR A 246 -3.14 -0.89 -40.28
C THR A 246 -4.63 -0.64 -40.43
N VAL A 247 -5.09 0.46 -39.79
CA VAL A 247 -6.48 0.95 -39.86
C VAL A 247 -6.45 2.24 -40.68
N GLN A 248 -7.15 2.25 -41.80
CA GLN A 248 -7.16 3.36 -42.77
C GLN A 248 -8.55 3.98 -42.90
N ASN A 249 -8.58 5.29 -43.09
CA ASN A 249 -9.81 6.04 -43.32
C ASN A 249 -10.85 5.88 -42.20
N ALA A 250 -10.40 5.72 -40.94
CA ALA A 250 -11.22 5.54 -39.77
C ALA A 250 -11.53 6.87 -39.08
N ARG A 251 -12.73 7.02 -38.53
CA ARG A 251 -13.07 8.06 -37.55
C ARG A 251 -13.19 7.51 -36.15
N GLU A 252 -13.34 6.19 -36.02
CA GLU A 252 -13.41 5.49 -34.77
C GLU A 252 -12.55 4.20 -34.82
N LEU A 253 -11.77 3.97 -33.76
CA LEU A 253 -11.08 2.72 -33.51
C LEU A 253 -11.25 2.36 -32.05
N ILE A 254 -11.68 1.12 -31.77
CA ILE A 254 -11.81 0.56 -30.44
C ILE A 254 -10.85 -0.63 -30.32
N LEU A 255 -10.03 -0.63 -29.26
CA LEU A 255 -9.16 -1.74 -28.89
C LEU A 255 -9.68 -2.35 -27.58
N LYS A 256 -9.84 -3.68 -27.57
CA LYS A 256 -10.20 -4.47 -26.39
C LYS A 256 -9.01 -5.38 -26.05
N VAL A 257 -8.36 -5.14 -24.93
CA VAL A 257 -7.18 -5.91 -24.51
C VAL A 257 -7.55 -6.85 -23.38
N SER A 258 -7.37 -8.14 -23.62
CA SER A 258 -7.53 -9.21 -22.65
C SER A 258 -6.19 -9.87 -22.36
N MET A 259 -5.91 -10.16 -21.09
CA MET A 259 -4.67 -10.80 -20.64
C MET A 259 -4.94 -11.87 -19.60
N SER A 260 -4.16 -12.95 -19.60
CA SER A 260 -4.26 -14.01 -18.61
C SER A 260 -2.94 -14.75 -18.44
N THR A 261 -2.77 -15.37 -17.27
CA THR A 261 -1.72 -16.34 -16.97
C THR A 261 -2.34 -17.66 -16.53
N ASN A 262 -1.53 -18.70 -16.38
CA ASN A 262 -1.96 -19.97 -15.79
C ASN A 262 -1.71 -20.03 -14.26
N TYR A 263 -1.54 -18.88 -13.59
CA TYR A 263 -1.37 -18.82 -12.14
C TYR A 263 -2.65 -19.24 -11.40
N ASN A 264 -2.48 -20.07 -10.38
CA ASN A 264 -3.58 -20.48 -9.51
C ASN A 264 -3.63 -19.65 -8.24
N TYR A 265 -4.56 -18.73 -8.16
CA TYR A 265 -4.74 -17.85 -7.00
C TYR A 265 -5.14 -18.57 -5.69
N THR A 266 -5.53 -19.85 -5.76
CA THR A 266 -5.96 -20.62 -4.58
C THR A 266 -4.79 -21.29 -3.86
N ASN A 267 -3.83 -21.84 -4.62
CA ASN A 267 -2.74 -22.65 -4.06
C ASN A 267 -1.35 -22.28 -4.56
N SER A 268 -1.18 -21.10 -5.18
CA SER A 268 0.10 -20.59 -5.71
C SER A 268 0.83 -21.49 -6.70
N GLY A 269 0.12 -22.42 -7.30
CA GLY A 269 0.66 -23.28 -8.34
C GLY A 269 0.41 -22.74 -9.73
N LEU A 270 0.84 -23.50 -10.72
CA LEU A 270 0.45 -23.31 -12.11
C LEU A 270 -0.62 -24.33 -12.48
N THR A 271 -1.62 -23.89 -13.25
CA THR A 271 -2.68 -24.77 -13.76
C THR A 271 -2.38 -25.25 -15.17
N ALA A 272 -3.06 -26.32 -15.59
CA ALA A 272 -3.07 -26.75 -16.99
C ALA A 272 -4.03 -25.93 -17.87
N VAL A 273 -4.75 -24.94 -17.30
CA VAL A 273 -5.69 -24.10 -18.07
C VAL A 273 -4.91 -23.22 -19.03
N SER A 274 -5.33 -23.20 -20.29
CA SER A 274 -4.72 -22.37 -21.32
C SER A 274 -4.99 -20.89 -21.07
N PRO A 275 -3.96 -20.04 -20.88
CA PRO A 275 -4.15 -18.61 -20.77
C PRO A 275 -4.82 -17.99 -22.01
N LEU A 276 -4.55 -18.53 -23.19
CA LEU A 276 -5.18 -18.05 -24.43
C LEU A 276 -6.68 -18.27 -24.43
N GLU A 277 -7.14 -19.45 -24.03
CA GLU A 277 -8.59 -19.73 -23.94
C GLU A 277 -9.27 -18.90 -22.86
N THR A 278 -8.57 -18.65 -21.75
CA THR A 278 -9.05 -17.73 -20.70
C THR A 278 -9.17 -16.29 -21.23
N ALA A 279 -8.17 -15.81 -21.96
CA ALA A 279 -8.20 -14.47 -22.56
C ALA A 279 -9.34 -14.34 -23.60
N LYS A 280 -9.59 -15.38 -24.41
CA LYS A 280 -10.75 -15.43 -25.32
C LYS A 280 -12.08 -15.36 -24.57
N ALA A 281 -12.20 -16.11 -23.46
CA ALA A 281 -13.41 -16.12 -22.65
C ALA A 281 -13.72 -14.73 -22.07
N TYR A 282 -12.70 -13.99 -21.61
CA TYR A 282 -12.90 -12.61 -21.15
C TYR A 282 -13.41 -11.69 -22.26
N LEU A 283 -12.87 -11.78 -23.47
CA LEU A 283 -13.39 -11.01 -24.63
C LEU A 283 -14.84 -11.34 -24.95
N GLN A 284 -15.22 -12.61 -24.85
CA GLN A 284 -16.60 -13.05 -25.09
C GLN A 284 -17.57 -12.49 -24.04
N THR A 285 -17.17 -12.39 -22.78
CA THR A 285 -18.00 -11.78 -21.73
C THR A 285 -18.16 -10.27 -21.91
N ALA A 286 -17.22 -9.61 -22.60
CA ALA A 286 -17.25 -8.19 -22.93
C ALA A 286 -17.99 -7.87 -24.24
N ASN A 287 -18.98 -8.70 -24.61
CA ASN A 287 -19.82 -8.47 -25.80
C ASN A 287 -20.82 -7.32 -25.56
N THR A 288 -20.31 -6.08 -25.55
CA THR A 288 -21.07 -4.84 -25.37
C THR A 288 -20.35 -3.70 -26.11
N ASP A 289 -21.04 -2.61 -26.36
CA ASP A 289 -20.43 -1.40 -26.90
C ASP A 289 -19.59 -0.68 -25.85
N PHE A 290 -18.70 0.19 -26.32
CA PHE A 290 -17.76 0.95 -25.49
C PHE A 290 -18.45 1.81 -24.41
N GLU A 291 -19.52 2.52 -24.77
CA GLU A 291 -20.20 3.46 -23.86
C GLU A 291 -20.92 2.71 -22.73
N SER A 292 -21.53 1.57 -23.06
CA SER A 292 -22.16 0.68 -22.08
C SER A 292 -21.12 0.05 -21.13
N ALA A 293 -19.98 -0.38 -21.67
CA ALA A 293 -18.87 -0.91 -20.85
C ALA A 293 -18.32 0.16 -19.91
N LEU A 294 -18.07 1.37 -20.43
CA LEU A 294 -17.59 2.51 -19.65
C LEU A 294 -18.56 2.88 -18.52
N ALA A 295 -19.86 2.97 -18.81
CA ALA A 295 -20.87 3.32 -17.81
C ALA A 295 -20.95 2.27 -16.69
N LYS A 296 -20.93 0.97 -17.02
CA LYS A 296 -20.95 -0.14 -16.05
C LYS A 296 -19.69 -0.18 -15.20
N SER A 297 -18.52 -0.05 -15.84
CA SER A 297 -17.22 -0.02 -15.17
C SER A 297 -17.12 1.15 -14.20
N LYS A 298 -17.49 2.35 -14.67
CA LYS A 298 -17.53 3.57 -13.85
C LYS A 298 -18.45 3.40 -12.63
N SER A 299 -19.66 2.85 -12.81
CA SER A 299 -20.59 2.59 -11.71
C SER A 299 -19.96 1.66 -10.65
N ALA A 300 -19.36 0.54 -11.08
CA ALA A 300 -18.73 -0.41 -10.17
C ALA A 300 -17.54 0.19 -9.41
N TYR A 301 -16.71 0.97 -10.09
CA TYR A 301 -15.60 1.69 -9.47
C TYR A 301 -16.10 2.72 -8.43
N GLN A 302 -17.12 3.48 -8.79
CA GLN A 302 -17.69 4.53 -7.94
C GLN A 302 -18.36 4.00 -6.66
N GLU A 303 -18.82 2.75 -6.64
CA GLU A 303 -19.27 2.08 -5.41
C GLU A 303 -18.17 2.02 -4.33
N LEU A 304 -16.91 1.97 -4.74
CA LEU A 304 -15.76 2.00 -3.84
C LEU A 304 -15.26 3.44 -3.61
N PHE A 305 -15.01 4.17 -4.68
CA PHE A 305 -14.40 5.49 -4.59
C PHE A 305 -15.27 6.50 -3.82
N ASN A 306 -16.59 6.43 -3.98
CA ASN A 306 -17.53 7.36 -3.35
C ASN A 306 -17.83 7.06 -1.87
N ARG A 307 -17.31 5.96 -1.32
CA ARG A 307 -17.48 5.64 0.12
C ARG A 307 -16.84 6.67 1.04
N ASN A 308 -15.82 7.36 0.55
CA ASN A 308 -15.15 8.43 1.27
C ASN A 308 -14.90 9.61 0.33
N ARG A 309 -15.26 10.81 0.74
CA ARG A 309 -15.15 12.05 -0.05
C ARG A 309 -14.62 13.18 0.81
N TRP A 310 -13.63 13.89 0.29
CA TRP A 310 -13.05 15.05 0.96
C TRP A 310 -13.17 16.30 0.08
N TYR A 311 -13.74 17.37 0.62
CA TYR A 311 -13.95 18.64 -0.05
C TYR A 311 -13.24 19.77 0.70
N ALA A 312 -12.61 20.67 -0.04
CA ALA A 312 -12.13 21.96 0.44
C ALA A 312 -12.43 23.04 -0.58
N LYS A 313 -12.43 24.30 -0.16
CA LYS A 313 -12.64 25.42 -1.05
C LYS A 313 -11.44 25.59 -1.98
N ALA A 314 -11.68 25.53 -3.28
CA ALA A 314 -10.65 25.72 -4.30
C ALA A 314 -10.13 27.15 -4.34
N ASN A 315 -8.82 27.31 -4.56
CA ASN A 315 -8.26 28.56 -5.06
C ASN A 315 -8.41 28.56 -6.60
N ALA A 316 -8.95 29.61 -7.18
CA ALA A 316 -9.28 29.70 -8.61
C ALA A 316 -8.09 29.49 -9.57
N ASP A 317 -6.86 29.74 -9.10
CA ASP A 317 -5.65 29.79 -9.94
C ASP A 317 -5.02 28.42 -10.25
N THR A 318 -5.48 27.31 -9.63
CA THR A 318 -4.85 26.00 -9.79
C THR A 318 -5.46 25.14 -10.91
N GLN A 319 -6.64 25.46 -11.38
CA GLN A 319 -7.41 24.64 -12.34
C GLN A 319 -6.81 24.56 -13.76
N SER A 320 -6.00 25.55 -14.16
CA SER A 320 -5.34 25.59 -15.48
C SER A 320 -3.95 24.97 -15.48
N LEU A 321 -3.42 24.58 -14.31
CA LEU A 321 -2.06 24.07 -14.16
C LEU A 321 -2.01 22.55 -14.34
N SER A 322 -0.92 22.06 -14.95
CA SER A 322 -0.60 20.63 -14.88
C SER A 322 -0.27 20.20 -13.44
N THR A 323 -0.42 18.91 -13.16
CA THR A 323 -0.06 18.36 -11.84
C THR A 323 1.39 18.61 -11.49
N LEU A 324 2.32 18.49 -12.44
CA LEU A 324 3.74 18.83 -12.23
C LEU A 324 3.92 20.30 -11.83
N GLN A 325 3.26 21.22 -12.53
CA GLN A 325 3.32 22.65 -12.20
C GLN A 325 2.77 22.95 -10.79
N ARG A 326 1.74 22.22 -10.37
CA ARG A 326 1.20 22.30 -9.00
C ARG A 326 2.20 21.79 -7.97
N LEU A 327 2.84 20.63 -8.20
CA LEU A 327 3.90 20.10 -7.35
C LEU A 327 5.09 21.09 -7.22
N GLU A 328 5.55 21.66 -8.33
CA GLU A 328 6.60 22.67 -8.35
C GLU A 328 6.23 23.93 -7.56
N ASN A 329 5.00 24.42 -7.75
CA ASN A 329 4.50 25.58 -7.02
C ASN A 329 4.38 25.29 -5.52
N PHE A 330 3.85 24.16 -5.16
CA PHE A 330 3.71 23.72 -3.76
C PHE A 330 5.07 23.56 -3.07
N SER A 331 6.05 22.99 -3.76
CA SER A 331 7.42 22.87 -3.23
C SER A 331 8.12 24.23 -2.99
N LYS A 332 7.68 25.27 -3.70
CA LYS A 332 8.12 26.67 -3.52
C LYS A 332 7.27 27.44 -2.48
N GLY A 333 6.38 26.74 -1.76
CA GLY A 333 5.53 27.33 -0.72
C GLY A 333 4.31 28.09 -1.22
N LYS A 334 3.90 27.94 -2.49
CA LYS A 334 2.63 28.49 -2.98
C LYS A 334 1.47 27.69 -2.41
N LYS A 335 0.36 28.35 -2.13
CA LYS A 335 -0.85 27.76 -1.58
C LYS A 335 -1.56 26.90 -2.61
N ASP A 336 -1.91 25.69 -2.20
CA ASP A 336 -2.75 24.76 -2.96
C ASP A 336 -3.50 23.81 -2.01
N ALA A 337 -4.66 24.23 -1.53
CA ALA A 337 -5.48 23.44 -0.60
C ALA A 337 -5.99 22.13 -1.21
N LEU A 338 -6.02 22.02 -2.55
CA LEU A 338 -6.52 20.83 -3.24
C LEU A 338 -5.43 19.79 -3.52
N LEU A 339 -4.14 20.14 -3.52
CA LEU A 339 -3.08 19.18 -3.81
C LEU A 339 -2.98 18.04 -2.78
N PRO A 340 -3.05 18.29 -1.44
CA PRO A 340 -3.15 17.22 -0.45
C PRO A 340 -4.40 16.33 -0.63
N ILE A 341 -5.52 16.91 -1.06
CA ILE A 341 -6.77 16.17 -1.36
C ILE A 341 -6.57 15.28 -2.59
N LEU A 342 -5.97 15.82 -3.65
CA LEU A 342 -5.64 15.07 -4.86
C LEU A 342 -4.72 13.89 -4.53
N TYR A 343 -3.67 14.11 -3.74
CA TYR A 343 -2.73 13.05 -3.34
C TYR A 343 -3.42 11.96 -2.49
N TYR A 344 -4.28 12.35 -1.55
CA TYR A 344 -5.09 11.42 -0.76
C TYR A 344 -6.02 10.58 -1.66
N ASN A 345 -6.73 11.22 -2.58
CA ASN A 345 -7.61 10.53 -3.54
C ASN A 345 -6.82 9.66 -4.52
N PHE A 346 -5.61 10.07 -4.88
CA PHE A 346 -4.72 9.27 -5.74
C PHE A 346 -4.26 8.00 -5.02
N GLY A 347 -3.91 8.06 -3.73
CA GLY A 347 -3.61 6.86 -2.94
C GLY A 347 -4.82 5.89 -2.89
N ARG A 348 -6.03 6.40 -2.68
CA ARG A 348 -7.27 5.58 -2.72
C ARG A 348 -7.51 4.98 -4.10
N TYR A 349 -7.32 5.76 -5.16
CA TYR A 349 -7.39 5.32 -6.54
C TYR A 349 -6.41 4.17 -6.82
N LEU A 350 -5.14 4.35 -6.44
CA LEU A 350 -4.11 3.32 -6.63
C LEU A 350 -4.46 2.02 -5.92
N LEU A 351 -4.96 2.09 -4.68
CA LEU A 351 -5.37 0.90 -3.93
C LEU A 351 -6.55 0.18 -4.61
N ILE A 352 -7.58 0.91 -5.03
CA ILE A 352 -8.75 0.33 -5.72
C ILE A 352 -8.32 -0.33 -7.04
N CYS A 353 -7.37 0.29 -7.76
CA CYS A 353 -6.91 -0.20 -9.06
C CYS A 353 -5.83 -1.29 -8.98
N SER A 354 -5.26 -1.58 -7.82
CA SER A 354 -4.18 -2.57 -7.64
C SER A 354 -4.49 -3.70 -6.66
N SER A 355 -5.63 -3.66 -5.97
CA SER A 355 -6.03 -4.71 -5.02
C SER A 355 -7.50 -5.08 -5.21
N ARG A 356 -7.77 -6.36 -5.43
CA ARG A 356 -9.13 -6.89 -5.64
C ARG A 356 -9.27 -8.27 -5.01
N GLU A 357 -10.38 -8.50 -4.35
CA GLU A 357 -10.74 -9.79 -3.74
C GLU A 357 -10.54 -10.96 -4.71
N GLY A 358 -9.99 -12.05 -4.21
CA GLY A 358 -9.71 -13.24 -5.00
C GLY A 358 -8.35 -13.23 -5.72
N LEU A 359 -7.55 -12.14 -5.67
CA LEU A 359 -6.31 -11.98 -6.42
C LEU A 359 -5.08 -11.85 -5.50
N LEU A 360 -3.90 -11.62 -6.07
CA LEU A 360 -2.69 -11.28 -5.32
C LEU A 360 -2.80 -9.86 -4.74
N PRO A 361 -2.13 -9.58 -3.62
CA PRO A 361 -2.07 -8.22 -3.10
C PRO A 361 -1.23 -7.30 -4.00
N ALA A 362 -1.40 -5.99 -3.85
CA ALA A 362 -0.54 -5.00 -4.47
C ALA A 362 0.92 -5.25 -4.08
N ASN A 363 1.78 -5.50 -5.06
CA ASN A 363 3.21 -5.74 -4.86
C ASN A 363 3.98 -4.41 -4.69
N LEU A 364 5.31 -4.43 -4.70
CA LEU A 364 6.15 -3.23 -4.54
C LEU A 364 5.88 -2.16 -5.61
N GLN A 365 5.43 -2.58 -6.80
CA GLN A 365 5.02 -1.73 -7.92
C GLN A 365 3.48 -1.50 -7.94
N GLY A 366 2.75 -2.05 -6.98
CA GLY A 366 1.28 -2.11 -7.02
C GLY A 366 0.79 -3.07 -8.10
N LEU A 367 0.55 -2.55 -9.28
CA LEU A 367 0.15 -3.29 -10.48
C LEU A 367 1.01 -2.86 -11.70
N TRP A 368 1.74 -1.75 -11.62
CA TRP A 368 2.33 -1.08 -12.78
C TRP A 368 3.85 -1.19 -12.83
N ALA A 369 4.37 -1.77 -13.89
CA ALA A 369 5.79 -1.89 -14.20
C ALA A 369 6.01 -1.73 -15.71
N GLU A 370 7.23 -1.36 -16.11
CA GLU A 370 7.63 -1.32 -17.52
C GLU A 370 8.87 -2.19 -17.83
N GLU A 371 9.42 -2.89 -16.82
CA GLU A 371 10.64 -3.67 -16.94
C GLU A 371 10.37 -5.18 -16.98
N TYR A 372 11.33 -5.95 -17.53
CA TYR A 372 11.40 -7.40 -17.42
C TYR A 372 12.12 -7.86 -16.16
N GLN A 373 12.97 -7.01 -15.61
CA GLN A 373 13.53 -7.11 -14.26
C GLN A 373 13.12 -5.87 -13.48
N THR A 374 12.04 -5.99 -12.74
CA THR A 374 11.55 -4.92 -11.88
C THR A 374 12.50 -4.69 -10.69
N PRO A 375 12.63 -3.45 -10.21
CA PRO A 375 13.41 -3.15 -9.02
C PRO A 375 12.99 -4.04 -7.84
N TRP A 376 13.97 -4.64 -7.15
CA TRP A 376 13.75 -5.61 -6.05
C TRP A 376 12.75 -6.72 -6.40
N ASN A 377 12.81 -7.20 -7.65
CA ASN A 377 11.88 -8.20 -8.20
C ASN A 377 10.40 -7.78 -8.24
N GLY A 378 10.07 -6.55 -7.84
CA GLY A 378 8.68 -6.14 -7.62
C GLY A 378 7.99 -6.98 -6.54
N ASP A 379 8.72 -7.56 -5.59
CA ASP A 379 8.23 -8.57 -4.67
C ASP A 379 7.46 -8.00 -3.45
N TYR A 380 7.17 -8.83 -2.48
CA TYR A 380 6.49 -8.46 -1.24
C TYR A 380 7.50 -8.33 -0.12
N HIS A 381 8.03 -7.12 0.09
CA HIS A 381 8.86 -6.82 1.26
C HIS A 381 8.00 -6.75 2.52
N LEU A 382 8.37 -7.56 3.54
CA LEU A 382 7.59 -7.76 4.77
C LEU A 382 8.17 -7.00 5.98
N ASN A 383 9.18 -6.16 5.76
CA ASN A 383 9.76 -5.34 6.83
C ASN A 383 9.16 -3.93 6.90
N ILE A 384 8.28 -3.55 5.96
CA ILE A 384 7.48 -2.30 5.94
C ILE A 384 6.54 -2.21 4.72
N ASN A 385 7.01 -2.52 3.49
CA ASN A 385 6.41 -2.07 2.24
C ASN A 385 5.02 -2.66 1.99
N LEU A 386 4.88 -3.99 2.05
CA LEU A 386 3.58 -4.64 1.85
C LEU A 386 2.56 -4.19 2.89
N GLN A 387 2.97 -4.05 4.13
CA GLN A 387 2.10 -3.57 5.20
C GLN A 387 1.63 -2.13 4.94
N MET A 388 2.55 -1.26 4.53
CA MET A 388 2.27 0.14 4.21
C MET A 388 1.27 0.28 3.05
N ASN A 389 1.28 -0.64 2.09
CA ASN A 389 0.32 -0.65 0.98
C ASN A 389 -1.14 -0.73 1.46
N TYR A 390 -1.39 -1.25 2.67
CA TYR A 390 -2.74 -1.46 3.18
C TYR A 390 -3.13 -0.57 4.36
N TRP A 391 -2.24 0.29 4.85
CA TRP A 391 -2.56 1.18 5.98
C TRP A 391 -3.74 2.12 5.72
N LEU A 392 -3.93 2.51 4.45
CA LEU A 392 -5.03 3.39 4.05
C LEU A 392 -6.39 2.68 4.02
N ALA A 393 -6.42 1.35 3.79
CA ALA A 393 -7.63 0.63 3.39
C ALA A 393 -8.79 0.79 4.39
N GLU A 394 -8.54 0.49 5.65
CA GLU A 394 -9.59 0.48 6.68
C GLU A 394 -10.14 1.89 6.94
N ILE A 395 -9.27 2.84 7.22
CA ILE A 395 -9.66 4.21 7.58
C ILE A 395 -10.37 4.95 6.44
N SER A 396 -10.06 4.60 5.17
CA SER A 396 -10.69 5.19 4.00
C SER A 396 -11.93 4.46 3.49
N ASN A 397 -12.48 3.53 4.30
CA ASN A 397 -13.69 2.74 4.01
C ASN A 397 -13.54 1.80 2.79
N LEU A 398 -12.36 1.19 2.67
CA LEU A 398 -12.00 0.24 1.61
C LEU A 398 -11.62 -1.13 2.21
N SER A 399 -12.22 -1.52 3.34
CA SER A 399 -11.90 -2.74 4.08
C SER A 399 -11.94 -4.01 3.23
N ASN A 400 -12.84 -4.10 2.25
CA ASN A 400 -12.92 -5.26 1.36
C ASN A 400 -11.68 -5.46 0.46
N LEU A 401 -10.89 -4.40 0.25
CA LEU A 401 -9.65 -4.48 -0.54
C LEU A 401 -8.47 -5.10 0.24
N THR A 402 -8.63 -5.38 1.53
CA THR A 402 -7.62 -6.06 2.34
C THR A 402 -7.65 -7.59 2.23
N GLU A 403 -8.69 -8.15 1.60
CA GLU A 403 -8.83 -9.61 1.43
C GLU A 403 -7.60 -10.26 0.76
N PRO A 404 -7.03 -9.70 -0.33
CA PRO A 404 -5.83 -10.29 -0.93
C PRO A 404 -4.65 -10.40 0.04
N LEU A 405 -4.44 -9.38 0.89
CA LEU A 405 -3.40 -9.40 1.91
C LEU A 405 -3.65 -10.49 2.96
N HIS A 406 -4.87 -10.61 3.46
CA HIS A 406 -5.21 -11.60 4.47
C HIS A 406 -5.07 -13.03 3.93
N ARG A 407 -5.53 -13.27 2.70
CA ARG A 407 -5.37 -14.56 2.03
C ARG A 407 -3.91 -14.88 1.74
N PHE A 408 -3.13 -13.91 1.27
CA PHE A 408 -1.68 -14.05 1.09
C PHE A 408 -1.01 -14.44 2.42
N THR A 409 -1.32 -13.75 3.51
CA THR A 409 -0.81 -14.05 4.86
C THR A 409 -1.14 -15.48 5.28
N LYS A 410 -2.39 -15.93 5.07
CA LYS A 410 -2.80 -17.31 5.37
C LYS A 410 -2.05 -18.33 4.51
N ASN A 411 -1.79 -18.01 3.26
CA ASN A 411 -1.12 -18.89 2.32
C ASN A 411 0.41 -18.98 2.55
N LEU A 412 1.02 -18.06 3.31
CA LEU A 412 2.41 -18.20 3.77
C LEU A 412 2.58 -19.32 4.80
N MET A 413 1.55 -19.70 5.54
CA MET A 413 1.67 -20.64 6.66
C MET A 413 2.30 -22.00 6.30
N PRO A 414 1.92 -22.69 5.19
CA PRO A 414 2.51 -23.99 4.86
C PRO A 414 4.02 -23.95 4.72
N ASN A 415 4.56 -22.96 4.01
CA ASN A 415 6.00 -22.75 3.85
C ASN A 415 6.60 -22.23 5.15
N GLY A 416 5.95 -21.28 5.81
CA GLY A 416 6.39 -20.73 7.09
C GLY A 416 6.55 -21.77 8.20
N ARG A 417 5.74 -22.85 8.22
CA ARG A 417 5.92 -24.00 9.14
C ARG A 417 7.19 -24.79 8.82
N LYS A 418 7.52 -24.98 7.53
CA LYS A 418 8.78 -25.62 7.11
C LYS A 418 9.97 -24.77 7.56
N THR A 419 9.91 -23.47 7.27
CA THR A 419 10.95 -22.50 7.66
C THR A 419 11.15 -22.46 9.18
N ALA A 420 10.07 -22.45 9.97
CA ALA A 420 10.15 -22.51 11.44
C ALA A 420 10.87 -23.76 11.94
N LYS A 421 10.62 -24.91 11.32
CA LYS A 421 11.30 -26.16 11.67
C LYS A 421 12.76 -26.16 11.24
N SER A 422 13.05 -25.74 9.99
CA SER A 422 14.39 -25.83 9.39
C SER A 422 15.40 -24.92 10.06
N TYR A 423 15.02 -23.70 10.42
CA TYR A 423 15.94 -22.74 11.02
C TYR A 423 15.89 -22.68 12.54
N TYR A 424 14.72 -22.94 13.15
CA TYR A 424 14.50 -22.65 14.56
C TYR A 424 14.11 -23.88 15.38
N LYS A 425 13.80 -25.01 14.72
CA LYS A 425 13.22 -26.22 15.37
C LYS A 425 11.95 -25.85 16.17
N ALA A 426 11.25 -24.79 15.73
CA ALA A 426 10.09 -24.20 16.39
C ALA A 426 8.76 -24.74 15.85
N GLU A 427 7.72 -24.60 16.67
CA GLU A 427 6.33 -24.82 16.26
C GLU A 427 5.78 -23.59 15.50
N GLY A 428 4.56 -23.73 14.94
CA GLY A 428 3.88 -22.63 14.25
C GLY A 428 4.53 -22.26 12.93
N TRP A 429 4.50 -20.97 12.56
CA TRP A 429 5.03 -20.49 11.28
C TRP A 429 5.74 -19.15 11.40
N VAL A 430 6.71 -18.91 10.53
CA VAL A 430 7.50 -17.68 10.43
C VAL A 430 7.64 -17.28 8.96
N ALA A 431 7.68 -15.98 8.68
CA ALA A 431 8.14 -15.43 7.42
C ALA A 431 9.09 -14.26 7.69
N HIS A 432 10.16 -14.19 6.90
CA HIS A 432 11.21 -13.20 7.06
C HIS A 432 10.93 -11.90 6.29
N VAL A 433 11.91 -11.33 5.62
CA VAL A 433 11.88 -9.96 5.06
C VAL A 433 11.19 -9.88 3.72
N ILE A 434 11.28 -10.91 2.89
CA ILE A 434 10.79 -10.93 1.51
C ILE A 434 9.90 -12.13 1.23
N SER A 435 8.99 -11.96 0.28
CA SER A 435 8.13 -13.01 -0.24
C SER A 435 7.75 -12.75 -1.71
N ASN A 436 7.11 -13.71 -2.35
CA ASN A 436 6.70 -13.68 -3.74
C ASN A 436 5.37 -14.45 -3.94
N PRO A 437 4.80 -14.53 -5.15
CA PRO A 437 3.59 -15.33 -5.39
C PRO A 437 3.70 -16.83 -5.10
N TRP A 438 4.93 -17.33 -4.93
CA TRP A 438 5.21 -18.73 -4.57
C TRP A 438 5.34 -18.93 -3.06
N PHE A 439 5.05 -17.88 -2.27
CA PHE A 439 5.05 -17.86 -0.80
C PHE A 439 6.40 -18.20 -0.19
N PHE A 440 7.46 -17.52 -0.65
CA PHE A 440 8.78 -17.59 -0.06
C PHE A 440 8.74 -17.06 1.40
N THR A 441 9.34 -17.81 2.34
CA THR A 441 9.32 -17.48 3.78
C THR A 441 10.71 -17.55 4.44
N SER A 442 11.71 -18.11 3.75
CA SER A 442 13.08 -18.26 4.23
C SER A 442 13.74 -16.92 4.56
N PRO A 443 14.82 -16.88 5.34
CA PRO A 443 15.67 -15.70 5.45
C PRO A 443 16.16 -15.21 4.07
N GLY A 444 16.58 -13.96 3.98
CA GLY A 444 17.27 -13.44 2.79
C GLY A 444 18.68 -14.02 2.65
N GLU A 445 19.39 -13.66 1.59
CA GLU A 445 20.74 -14.14 1.27
C GLU A 445 21.84 -13.48 2.12
N SER A 446 21.49 -12.57 2.99
CA SER A 446 22.42 -11.91 3.91
C SER A 446 21.83 -11.78 5.29
N ALA A 447 22.62 -12.17 6.31
CA ALA A 447 22.25 -11.99 7.70
C ALA A 447 22.00 -10.51 8.07
N VAL A 448 22.67 -9.60 7.36
CA VAL A 448 22.61 -8.15 7.60
C VAL A 448 21.19 -7.59 7.42
N TRP A 449 20.47 -8.02 6.40
CA TRP A 449 19.11 -7.53 6.11
C TRP A 449 18.05 -8.64 6.16
N GLY A 450 18.42 -9.88 5.89
CA GLY A 450 17.50 -11.00 5.68
C GLY A 450 17.10 -11.77 6.93
N SER A 451 17.67 -11.49 8.09
CA SER A 451 17.47 -12.27 9.32
C SER A 451 16.33 -11.77 10.20
N THR A 452 15.68 -10.65 9.87
CA THR A 452 14.46 -10.21 10.56
C THR A 452 13.36 -11.27 10.43
N LEU A 453 12.85 -11.74 11.57
CA LEU A 453 11.93 -12.89 11.64
C LEU A 453 10.47 -12.50 11.93
N THR A 454 10.16 -11.21 11.95
CA THR A 454 8.85 -10.69 12.35
C THR A 454 7.93 -10.34 11.19
N GLY A 455 8.32 -10.62 9.94
CA GLY A 455 7.50 -10.27 8.75
C GLY A 455 6.10 -10.90 8.80
N GLY A 456 6.01 -12.22 9.07
CA GLY A 456 4.74 -12.91 9.21
C GLY A 456 3.89 -12.42 10.40
N ALA A 457 4.55 -12.14 11.54
CA ALA A 457 3.89 -11.60 12.73
C ALA A 457 3.30 -10.19 12.48
N TRP A 458 4.02 -9.34 11.74
CA TRP A 458 3.52 -8.02 11.36
C TRP A 458 2.30 -8.11 10.44
N LEU A 459 2.27 -9.05 9.52
CA LEU A 459 1.09 -9.29 8.68
C LEU A 459 -0.15 -9.67 9.51
N CYS A 460 0.01 -10.38 10.63
CA CYS A 460 -1.09 -10.71 11.55
C CYS A 460 -1.72 -9.45 12.18
N GLN A 461 -1.00 -8.34 12.28
CA GLN A 461 -1.53 -7.06 12.74
C GLN A 461 -2.71 -6.59 11.85
N HIS A 462 -2.62 -6.76 10.52
CA HIS A 462 -3.70 -6.39 9.60
C HIS A 462 -4.97 -7.22 9.82
N ILE A 463 -4.85 -8.50 10.20
CA ILE A 463 -6.00 -9.34 10.55
C ILE A 463 -6.75 -8.74 11.73
N TRP A 464 -6.02 -8.36 12.78
CA TRP A 464 -6.63 -7.75 13.95
C TRP A 464 -7.22 -6.36 13.65
N GLN A 465 -6.53 -5.52 12.86
CA GLN A 465 -7.04 -4.21 12.46
C GLN A 465 -8.34 -4.34 11.66
N HIS A 466 -8.41 -5.29 10.72
CA HIS A 466 -9.65 -5.54 9.97
C HIS A 466 -10.81 -5.86 10.90
N TYR A 467 -10.60 -6.74 11.89
CA TYR A 467 -11.63 -7.02 12.90
C TYR A 467 -12.02 -5.76 13.69
N LEU A 468 -11.05 -4.95 14.11
CA LEU A 468 -11.36 -3.72 14.87
C LEU A 468 -12.22 -2.73 14.08
N PHE A 469 -12.05 -2.64 12.77
CA PHE A 469 -12.82 -1.72 11.92
C PHE A 469 -14.17 -2.29 11.46
N THR A 470 -14.30 -3.61 11.36
CA THR A 470 -15.50 -4.27 10.82
C THR A 470 -16.35 -4.96 11.88
N HIS A 471 -15.75 -5.43 12.97
CA HIS A 471 -16.36 -6.35 13.94
C HIS A 471 -16.91 -7.65 13.32
N ASP A 472 -16.31 -8.08 12.21
CA ASP A 472 -16.66 -9.33 11.53
C ASP A 472 -16.11 -10.53 12.32
N LEU A 473 -17.00 -11.22 13.05
CA LEU A 473 -16.67 -12.39 13.86
C LEU A 473 -16.34 -13.61 13.00
N ASP A 474 -16.96 -13.77 11.84
CA ASP A 474 -16.70 -14.89 10.95
C ASP A 474 -15.33 -14.75 10.31
N PHE A 475 -14.95 -13.52 9.93
CA PHE A 475 -13.59 -13.21 9.51
C PHE A 475 -12.59 -13.53 10.63
N LEU A 476 -12.81 -13.04 11.85
CA LEU A 476 -11.92 -13.28 12.98
C LEU A 476 -11.74 -14.78 13.23
N LYS A 477 -12.83 -15.54 13.24
CA LYS A 477 -12.81 -17.00 13.41
C LYS A 477 -12.00 -17.71 12.31
N ASN A 478 -12.14 -17.27 11.05
CA ASN A 478 -11.43 -17.84 9.91
C ASN A 478 -9.91 -17.56 9.95
N TYR A 479 -9.51 -16.38 10.42
CA TYR A 479 -8.11 -15.95 10.45
C TYR A 479 -7.44 -16.10 11.83
N TYR A 480 -8.17 -16.41 12.88
CA TYR A 480 -7.60 -16.69 14.21
C TYR A 480 -6.50 -17.77 14.20
N PRO A 481 -6.63 -18.89 13.45
CA PRO A 481 -5.53 -19.88 13.37
C PRO A 481 -4.21 -19.31 12.84
N VAL A 482 -4.24 -18.32 11.96
CA VAL A 482 -3.04 -17.65 11.42
C VAL A 482 -2.30 -16.93 12.54
N MET A 483 -3.00 -16.15 13.34
CA MET A 483 -2.45 -15.43 14.51
C MET A 483 -1.97 -16.40 15.58
N LYS A 484 -2.75 -17.43 15.88
CA LYS A 484 -2.43 -18.44 16.90
C LYS A 484 -1.15 -19.19 16.57
N GLU A 485 -0.97 -19.63 15.33
CA GLU A 485 0.24 -20.35 14.93
C GLU A 485 1.47 -19.43 14.82
N ALA A 486 1.31 -18.16 14.41
CA ALA A 486 2.39 -17.18 14.52
C ALA A 486 2.80 -16.97 15.99
N THR A 487 1.84 -16.96 16.91
CA THR A 487 2.09 -16.90 18.37
C THR A 487 2.82 -18.15 18.86
N ALA A 488 2.44 -19.34 18.38
CA ALA A 488 3.10 -20.60 18.73
C ALA A 488 4.59 -20.62 18.32
N PHE A 489 4.92 -19.97 17.19
CA PHE A 489 6.32 -19.82 16.81
C PHE A 489 7.11 -19.05 17.88
N PHE A 490 6.65 -17.88 18.29
CA PHE A 490 7.36 -17.11 19.32
C PHE A 490 7.36 -17.80 20.68
N GLN A 491 6.27 -18.47 21.05
CA GLN A 491 6.21 -19.24 22.29
C GLN A 491 7.29 -20.34 22.36
N SER A 492 7.62 -20.98 21.23
CA SER A 492 8.64 -22.04 21.16
C SER A 492 10.05 -21.53 20.87
N PHE A 493 10.18 -20.31 20.28
CA PHE A 493 11.46 -19.76 19.84
C PHE A 493 12.13 -18.83 20.86
N LEU A 494 11.33 -18.07 21.64
CA LEU A 494 11.86 -17.11 22.60
C LEU A 494 12.74 -17.81 23.64
N ILE A 495 13.88 -17.20 23.94
CA ILE A 495 14.79 -17.67 24.99
C ILE A 495 14.89 -16.66 26.13
N LYS A 496 15.30 -17.10 27.29
CA LYS A 496 15.49 -16.23 28.45
C LYS A 496 16.91 -15.65 28.46
N ASP A 497 17.02 -14.32 28.39
CA ASP A 497 18.29 -13.64 28.56
C ASP A 497 18.72 -13.74 30.05
N PRO A 498 19.86 -14.39 30.38
CA PRO A 498 20.29 -14.57 31.75
C PRO A 498 20.65 -13.26 32.45
N THR A 499 20.98 -12.22 31.68
CA THR A 499 21.38 -10.91 32.21
C THR A 499 20.18 -10.09 32.69
N THR A 500 19.10 -10.11 31.93
CA THR A 500 17.90 -9.28 32.19
C THR A 500 16.72 -10.07 32.74
N GLY A 501 16.70 -11.38 32.55
CA GLY A 501 15.61 -12.27 32.90
C GLY A 501 14.42 -12.23 31.90
N TYR A 502 14.48 -11.42 30.87
CA TYR A 502 13.41 -11.29 29.85
C TYR A 502 13.42 -12.42 28.82
N TRP A 503 12.25 -12.69 28.26
CA TRP A 503 12.09 -13.47 27.04
C TRP A 503 12.44 -12.62 25.82
N VAL A 504 13.38 -13.10 25.00
CA VAL A 504 13.99 -12.35 23.89
C VAL A 504 14.01 -13.16 22.59
N THR A 505 13.93 -12.50 21.46
CA THR A 505 14.28 -13.06 20.15
C THR A 505 15.80 -13.15 20.04
N ALA A 506 16.33 -14.28 19.57
CA ALA A 506 17.76 -14.46 19.29
C ALA A 506 17.96 -15.63 18.29
N PRO A 507 18.55 -15.40 17.12
CA PRO A 507 19.02 -14.14 16.56
C PRO A 507 17.91 -13.30 15.92
N SER A 508 18.12 -11.99 15.77
CA SER A 508 17.36 -11.09 14.90
C SER A 508 18.18 -9.82 14.58
N ASN A 509 17.57 -8.89 13.85
CA ASN A 509 18.12 -7.55 13.60
C ASN A 509 17.02 -6.48 13.63
N SER A 510 17.40 -5.19 13.73
CA SER A 510 16.48 -4.08 13.48
C SER A 510 16.59 -3.68 12.02
N PRO A 511 15.58 -3.96 11.18
CA PRO A 511 15.69 -3.65 9.76
C PRO A 511 15.76 -2.13 9.52
N GLU A 512 16.66 -1.67 8.71
CA GLU A 512 17.86 -2.28 8.13
C GLU A 512 19.10 -1.57 8.69
N ASN A 513 19.01 -1.05 9.94
CA ASN A 513 20.03 -0.24 10.56
C ASN A 513 21.12 -1.10 11.24
N ALA A 514 22.31 -0.52 11.37
CA ALA A 514 23.45 -1.09 12.08
C ALA A 514 23.76 -0.30 13.35
N TYR A 515 24.36 -0.97 14.31
CA TYR A 515 24.95 -0.33 15.50
C TYR A 515 26.46 -0.44 15.50
N LEU A 516 27.13 0.47 16.19
CA LEU A 516 28.57 0.44 16.40
C LEU A 516 28.90 -0.45 17.59
N PHE A 517 29.41 -1.66 17.30
CA PHE A 517 29.79 -2.66 18.30
C PHE A 517 31.27 -2.51 18.69
N PRO A 518 31.62 -2.41 19.99
CA PRO A 518 33.01 -2.35 20.45
C PRO A 518 33.72 -3.69 20.27
N ILE A 519 34.97 -3.64 19.80
CA ILE A 519 35.87 -4.83 19.72
C ILE A 519 37.09 -4.60 20.62
N ASP A 520 37.82 -5.69 20.90
CA ASP A 520 38.94 -5.70 21.88
C ASP A 520 40.04 -4.65 21.67
N SER A 521 40.18 -4.14 20.47
CA SER A 521 41.14 -3.08 20.13
C SER A 521 40.70 -1.65 20.52
N GLY A 522 39.53 -1.50 21.19
CA GLY A 522 38.91 -0.20 21.45
C GLY A 522 38.27 0.45 20.18
N LYS A 523 38.37 -0.21 19.03
CA LYS A 523 37.68 0.15 17.80
C LYS A 523 36.21 -0.26 17.87
N LYS A 524 35.38 0.38 17.06
CA LYS A 524 33.98 -0.01 16.84
C LYS A 524 33.78 -0.45 15.40
N VAL A 525 32.99 -1.48 15.20
CA VAL A 525 32.59 -2.00 13.89
C VAL A 525 31.07 -1.98 13.78
N ALA A 526 30.56 -1.81 12.55
CA ALA A 526 29.13 -1.93 12.29
C ALA A 526 28.71 -3.39 12.45
N ALA A 527 27.62 -3.61 13.18
CA ALA A 527 26.98 -4.92 13.36
C ALA A 527 25.45 -4.77 13.26
N HIS A 528 24.79 -5.83 12.85
CA HIS A 528 23.34 -5.85 12.64
C HIS A 528 22.64 -6.86 13.54
N THR A 529 23.24 -8.03 13.67
CA THR A 529 22.68 -9.16 14.43
C THR A 529 22.69 -8.91 15.93
N CYS A 530 21.55 -9.08 16.58
CA CYS A 530 21.39 -8.80 18.02
C CYS A 530 20.34 -9.72 18.67
N ILE A 531 20.16 -9.53 19.96
CA ILE A 531 19.00 -10.06 20.71
C ILE A 531 17.98 -8.94 20.89
N ALA A 532 16.69 -9.30 20.86
CA ALA A 532 15.58 -8.43 21.21
C ALA A 532 15.68 -7.00 20.64
N PRO A 533 15.86 -6.81 19.33
CA PRO A 533 15.69 -5.47 18.79
C PRO A 533 14.29 -4.94 19.17
N THR A 534 14.17 -3.65 19.43
CA THR A 534 12.95 -3.04 19.98
C THR A 534 11.73 -3.32 19.10
N MET A 535 11.91 -3.30 17.78
CA MET A 535 10.82 -3.61 16.82
C MET A 535 10.28 -5.03 17.04
N ASP A 536 11.15 -6.02 17.18
CA ASP A 536 10.70 -7.41 17.42
C ASP A 536 9.83 -7.50 18.66
N MET A 537 10.28 -6.91 19.76
CA MET A 537 9.57 -6.99 21.03
C MET A 537 8.22 -6.27 20.99
N GLN A 538 8.13 -5.17 20.24
CA GLN A 538 6.87 -4.48 19.99
C GLN A 538 5.91 -5.35 19.15
N ILE A 539 6.39 -5.99 18.08
CA ILE A 539 5.57 -6.88 17.24
C ILE A 539 5.15 -8.13 18.00
N VAL A 540 6.05 -8.75 18.77
CA VAL A 540 5.74 -9.92 19.58
C VAL A 540 4.67 -9.60 20.63
N ARG A 541 4.79 -8.47 21.33
CA ARG A 541 3.76 -8.03 22.29
C ARG A 541 2.42 -7.76 21.61
N GLU A 542 2.42 -7.10 20.46
CA GLU A 542 1.19 -6.85 19.69
C GLU A 542 0.53 -8.16 19.25
N LEU A 543 1.29 -9.07 18.64
CA LEU A 543 0.77 -10.36 18.17
C LEU A 543 0.13 -11.14 19.34
N LEU A 544 0.85 -11.29 20.45
CA LEU A 544 0.35 -12.00 21.63
C LEU A 544 -0.89 -11.33 22.20
N ASN A 545 -0.88 -10.02 22.39
CA ASN A 545 -2.03 -9.27 22.91
C ASN A 545 -3.26 -9.36 21.99
N ASN A 546 -3.06 -9.29 20.68
CA ASN A 546 -4.14 -9.41 19.71
C ASN A 546 -4.68 -10.84 19.66
N THR A 547 -3.82 -11.86 19.74
CA THR A 547 -4.22 -13.28 19.82
C THR A 547 -5.00 -13.57 21.12
N ILE A 548 -4.57 -13.03 22.26
CA ILE A 548 -5.30 -13.11 23.55
C ILE A 548 -6.69 -12.49 23.44
N LYS A 549 -6.78 -11.27 22.86
CA LYS A 549 -8.08 -10.59 22.68
C LYS A 549 -8.99 -11.39 21.74
N ALA A 550 -8.45 -11.90 20.63
CA ALA A 550 -9.19 -12.73 19.67
C ALA A 550 -9.69 -14.02 20.32
N ALA A 551 -8.84 -14.75 21.06
CA ALA A 551 -9.21 -15.95 21.79
C ALA A 551 -10.33 -15.67 22.80
N THR A 552 -10.22 -14.58 23.55
CA THR A 552 -11.24 -14.16 24.54
C THR A 552 -12.59 -13.87 23.87
N ILE A 553 -12.59 -13.16 22.73
CA ILE A 553 -13.82 -12.86 21.96
C ILE A 553 -14.44 -14.13 21.41
N LEU A 554 -13.63 -15.03 20.86
CA LEU A 554 -14.08 -16.30 20.29
C LEU A 554 -14.36 -17.38 21.34
N LYS A 555 -13.99 -17.15 22.60
CA LYS A 555 -14.12 -18.08 23.74
C LYS A 555 -13.39 -19.41 23.48
N VAL A 556 -12.14 -19.33 23.05
CA VAL A 556 -11.28 -20.48 22.75
C VAL A 556 -9.93 -20.33 23.45
N ASP A 557 -9.19 -21.44 23.61
CA ASP A 557 -7.80 -21.46 24.09
C ASP A 557 -7.57 -20.83 25.48
N ASP A 558 -8.51 -20.90 26.39
CA ASP A 558 -8.45 -20.28 27.72
C ASP A 558 -7.18 -20.65 28.53
N GLU A 559 -6.72 -21.88 28.41
CA GLU A 559 -5.48 -22.35 29.05
C GLU A 559 -4.23 -21.62 28.52
N LYS A 560 -4.19 -21.39 27.22
CA LYS A 560 -3.06 -20.69 26.55
C LYS A 560 -3.02 -19.20 26.85
N ILE A 561 -4.16 -18.57 27.08
CA ILE A 561 -4.24 -17.13 27.41
C ILE A 561 -3.35 -16.81 28.61
N THR A 562 -3.33 -17.66 29.63
CA THR A 562 -2.49 -17.45 30.83
C THR A 562 -1.00 -17.54 30.51
N GLU A 563 -0.60 -18.47 29.65
CA GLU A 563 0.79 -18.61 29.21
C GLU A 563 1.23 -17.40 28.37
N TRP A 564 0.42 -16.99 27.40
CA TRP A 564 0.70 -15.83 26.54
C TRP A 564 0.83 -14.54 27.33
N LYS A 565 -0.03 -14.32 28.34
CA LYS A 565 0.09 -13.16 29.26
C LYS A 565 1.42 -13.14 29.99
N LYS A 566 1.87 -14.30 30.51
CA LYS A 566 3.18 -14.41 31.16
C LYS A 566 4.34 -14.08 30.22
N ILE A 567 4.25 -14.45 28.93
CA ILE A 567 5.28 -14.08 27.94
C ILE A 567 5.27 -12.56 27.76
N VAL A 568 4.12 -11.94 27.51
CA VAL A 568 4.01 -10.48 27.33
C VAL A 568 4.61 -9.72 28.52
N GLU A 569 4.25 -10.10 29.75
CA GLU A 569 4.73 -9.47 30.98
C GLU A 569 6.24 -9.59 31.18
N ASN A 570 6.88 -10.60 30.59
CA ASN A 570 8.30 -10.88 30.72
C ASN A 570 9.12 -10.59 29.46
N THR A 571 8.56 -9.84 28.48
CA THR A 571 9.34 -9.30 27.35
C THR A 571 9.97 -7.95 27.72
N PRO A 572 11.13 -7.57 27.10
CA PRO A 572 11.74 -6.28 27.36
C PRO A 572 10.76 -5.11 27.06
N PRO A 573 10.59 -4.16 27.98
CA PRO A 573 9.79 -2.97 27.72
C PRO A 573 10.50 -2.01 26.77
N ASN A 574 9.78 -1.04 26.19
CA ASN A 574 10.41 0.07 25.49
C ASN A 574 11.32 0.87 26.44
N ARG A 575 12.53 1.19 26.01
CA ARG A 575 13.55 1.87 26.82
C ARG A 575 13.90 3.24 26.25
N ILE A 576 14.18 4.19 27.14
CA ILE A 576 14.68 5.51 26.78
C ILE A 576 16.19 5.50 26.94
N GLY A 577 16.93 5.80 25.88
CA GLY A 577 18.36 5.81 25.82
C GLY A 577 18.99 7.04 26.52
N LYS A 578 20.32 7.04 26.66
CA LYS A 578 21.09 8.13 27.26
C LYS A 578 20.93 9.46 26.54
N LYS A 579 20.58 9.45 25.24
CA LYS A 579 20.28 10.66 24.45
C LYS A 579 18.85 11.17 24.65
N GLY A 580 18.00 10.42 25.38
CA GLY A 580 16.59 10.70 25.59
C GLY A 580 15.69 10.32 24.41
N ASP A 581 16.19 9.55 23.48
CA ASP A 581 15.51 8.89 22.38
C ASP A 581 14.98 7.51 22.79
N LEU A 582 14.19 6.88 21.94
CA LEU A 582 13.79 5.50 22.12
C LEU A 582 14.92 4.57 21.65
N ASN A 583 15.35 3.62 22.47
CA ASN A 583 16.37 2.67 22.10
C ASN A 583 15.91 1.78 20.94
N GLU A 584 16.77 1.57 19.95
CA GLU A 584 16.54 0.66 18.85
C GLU A 584 16.91 -0.78 19.19
N TRP A 585 17.91 -0.96 20.06
CA TRP A 585 18.38 -2.26 20.51
C TRP A 585 18.22 -2.43 22.04
N LEU A 586 18.28 -3.67 22.51
CA LEU A 586 18.18 -3.98 23.93
C LEU A 586 19.28 -3.27 24.72
N ASP A 587 20.51 -3.29 24.23
CA ASP A 587 21.61 -2.52 24.76
C ASP A 587 21.64 -1.14 24.07
N ASP A 588 21.97 -0.07 24.82
CA ASP A 588 21.99 1.33 24.33
C ASP A 588 23.24 1.59 23.47
N TRP A 589 23.31 0.90 22.31
CA TRP A 589 24.39 1.09 21.35
C TRP A 589 24.18 2.37 20.52
N GLN A 590 25.29 2.87 19.98
CA GLN A 590 25.26 4.00 19.04
C GLN A 590 24.90 3.50 17.65
N ASP A 591 23.99 4.21 16.98
CA ASP A 591 23.70 3.97 15.57
C ASP A 591 24.95 4.11 14.72
N ALA A 592 25.17 3.19 13.77
CA ALA A 592 26.21 3.37 12.74
C ALA A 592 25.80 4.47 11.76
N GLU A 593 24.50 4.58 11.47
CA GLU A 593 23.89 5.61 10.64
C GLU A 593 22.73 6.30 11.40
N PRO A 594 23.01 7.40 12.14
CA PRO A 594 21.99 8.08 12.94
C PRO A 594 20.80 8.64 12.14
N THR A 595 20.96 8.90 10.85
CA THR A 595 19.93 9.43 9.95
C THR A 595 19.32 8.36 9.04
N HIS A 596 19.54 7.07 9.36
CA HIS A 596 19.04 5.95 8.56
C HIS A 596 17.56 6.10 8.23
N ARG A 597 17.20 5.72 6.99
CA ARG A 597 15.82 5.83 6.47
C ARG A 597 14.79 4.99 7.22
N HIS A 598 15.18 3.81 7.77
CA HIS A 598 14.33 3.00 8.62
C HIS A 598 14.23 3.57 10.04
N VAL A 599 13.05 3.47 10.63
CA VAL A 599 12.74 3.91 12.00
C VAL A 599 11.99 2.78 12.72
N SER A 600 12.49 1.56 12.59
CA SER A 600 11.82 0.30 12.94
C SER A 600 11.39 0.23 14.41
N HIS A 601 12.20 0.75 15.32
CA HIS A 601 11.92 0.81 16.75
C HIS A 601 10.77 1.77 17.13
N LEU A 602 10.23 2.54 16.18
CA LEU A 602 9.00 3.31 16.37
C LEU A 602 7.73 2.56 15.93
N TYR A 603 7.82 1.28 15.61
CA TYR A 603 6.65 0.43 15.29
C TYR A 603 5.56 0.54 16.37
N GLY A 604 5.94 0.59 17.64
CA GLY A 604 5.03 0.75 18.78
C GLY A 604 4.29 2.08 18.85
N LEU A 605 4.71 3.10 18.04
CA LEU A 605 3.97 4.35 17.84
C LEU A 605 3.02 4.27 16.64
N TYR A 606 3.48 3.66 15.53
CA TYR A 606 2.69 3.39 14.34
C TYR A 606 3.33 2.25 13.50
N PRO A 607 2.58 1.22 13.08
CA PRO A 607 1.11 1.10 13.12
C PRO A 607 0.53 0.65 14.47
N TYR A 608 1.34 0.04 15.35
CA TYR A 608 0.89 -0.31 16.70
C TYR A 608 0.63 0.95 17.54
N ASP A 609 0.03 0.80 18.72
CA ASP A 609 -0.44 1.89 19.56
C ASP A 609 -0.05 1.77 21.05
N GLU A 610 1.06 1.08 21.30
CA GLU A 610 1.60 0.94 22.68
C GLU A 610 2.28 2.26 23.14
N ILE A 611 2.69 3.12 22.19
CA ILE A 611 3.25 4.45 22.45
C ILE A 611 2.23 5.51 22.02
N THR A 612 1.63 6.17 23.01
CA THR A 612 0.69 7.28 22.78
C THR A 612 1.02 8.50 23.63
N PRO A 613 0.67 9.72 23.19
CA PRO A 613 0.87 10.93 24.00
C PRO A 613 0.09 10.95 25.32
N TRP A 614 -0.96 10.14 25.45
CA TRP A 614 -1.85 10.14 26.63
C TRP A 614 -1.62 8.96 27.57
N ASP A 615 -1.27 7.74 27.08
CA ASP A 615 -1.05 6.57 27.93
C ASP A 615 0.43 6.38 28.29
N SER A 616 1.37 6.82 27.40
CA SER A 616 2.81 6.67 27.58
C SER A 616 3.59 7.95 27.20
N PRO A 617 3.32 9.10 27.85
CA PRO A 617 3.85 10.43 27.46
C PRO A 617 5.38 10.52 27.46
N LEU A 618 6.08 9.79 28.32
CA LEU A 618 7.54 9.76 28.35
C LEU A 618 8.10 9.06 27.12
N LEU A 619 7.52 7.91 26.72
CA LEU A 619 7.91 7.20 25.50
C LEU A 619 7.56 8.03 24.25
N ALA A 620 6.40 8.70 24.23
CA ALA A 620 6.04 9.62 23.15
C ALA A 620 7.04 10.79 23.02
N LYS A 621 7.57 11.30 24.16
CA LYS A 621 8.63 12.30 24.16
C LYS A 621 9.95 11.75 23.61
N ALA A 622 10.30 10.52 23.96
CA ALA A 622 11.48 9.82 23.43
C ALA A 622 11.36 9.57 21.91
N ALA A 623 10.19 9.11 21.45
CA ALA A 623 9.90 8.95 20.03
C ALA A 623 10.03 10.27 19.24
N LYS A 624 9.58 11.39 19.79
CA LYS A 624 9.83 12.73 19.22
C LYS A 624 11.32 13.05 19.10
N LYS A 625 12.13 12.64 20.07
CA LYS A 625 13.58 12.83 20.04
C LYS A 625 14.22 11.96 18.97
N THR A 626 13.83 10.69 18.86
CA THR A 626 14.25 9.78 17.79
C THR A 626 13.98 10.37 16.42
N LEU A 627 12.75 10.81 16.15
CA LEU A 627 12.38 11.42 14.85
C LEU A 627 13.21 12.67 14.52
N LYS A 628 13.58 13.47 15.53
CA LYS A 628 14.47 14.63 15.34
C LYS A 628 15.89 14.20 14.98
N ILE A 629 16.40 13.13 15.54
CA ILE A 629 17.73 12.56 15.23
C ILE A 629 17.74 11.98 13.82
N ARG A 630 16.72 11.19 13.46
CA ARG A 630 16.55 10.61 12.12
C ARG A 630 16.40 11.67 11.02
N GLY A 631 15.93 12.87 11.37
CA GLY A 631 15.72 13.95 10.41
C GLY A 631 14.51 13.73 9.48
N ASN A 632 14.36 14.63 8.54
CA ASN A 632 13.22 14.65 7.61
C ASN A 632 13.53 14.00 6.26
N GLU A 633 14.80 13.81 5.92
CA GLU A 633 15.22 13.22 4.65
C GLU A 633 15.01 11.70 4.66
N GLY A 634 14.97 11.11 3.47
CA GLY A 634 14.81 9.68 3.23
C GLY A 634 14.02 9.39 1.97
N THR A 635 13.78 8.12 1.74
CA THR A 635 12.99 7.62 0.61
C THR A 635 11.52 7.99 0.74
N GLY A 636 10.73 7.79 -0.32
CA GLY A 636 9.30 8.12 -0.30
C GLY A 636 8.53 7.42 0.81
N TRP A 637 8.70 6.09 0.96
CA TRP A 637 8.04 5.34 2.04
C TRP A 637 8.51 5.75 3.44
N SER A 638 9.79 6.13 3.59
CA SER A 638 10.31 6.62 4.87
C SER A 638 9.65 7.94 5.27
N SER A 639 9.51 8.86 4.32
CA SER A 639 8.79 10.12 4.52
C SER A 639 7.32 9.87 4.87
N ALA A 640 6.66 8.95 4.16
CA ALA A 640 5.29 8.55 4.43
C ALA A 640 5.12 7.97 5.85
N TRP A 641 6.04 7.09 6.30
CA TRP A 641 6.00 6.56 7.66
C TRP A 641 6.18 7.65 8.71
N LYS A 642 7.13 8.57 8.48
CA LYS A 642 7.37 9.72 9.37
C LYS A 642 6.16 10.66 9.47
N ILE A 643 5.36 10.83 8.39
CA ILE A 643 4.08 11.58 8.45
C ILE A 643 3.14 10.91 9.44
N ASN A 644 2.96 9.58 9.38
CA ASN A 644 2.12 8.82 10.29
C ASN A 644 2.59 8.95 11.76
N PHE A 645 3.89 8.87 12.02
CA PHE A 645 4.45 9.07 13.36
C PHE A 645 4.12 10.47 13.93
N TRP A 646 4.34 11.52 13.13
CA TRP A 646 4.06 12.87 13.60
C TRP A 646 2.57 13.13 13.77
N ALA A 647 1.72 12.50 12.94
CA ALA A 647 0.26 12.54 13.13
C ALA A 647 -0.14 11.87 14.46
N ARG A 648 0.41 10.68 14.77
CA ARG A 648 0.19 9.97 16.07
C ARG A 648 0.71 10.75 17.27
N LEU A 649 1.77 11.52 17.11
CA LEU A 649 2.29 12.44 18.12
C LEU A 649 1.52 13.78 18.19
N GLN A 650 0.42 13.91 17.45
CA GLN A 650 -0.43 15.10 17.37
C GLN A 650 0.31 16.38 16.97
N ASN A 651 1.29 16.23 16.08
CA ASN A 651 2.11 17.34 15.60
C ASN A 651 1.87 17.62 14.11
N GLY A 652 0.75 18.29 13.81
CA GLY A 652 0.35 18.63 12.44
C GLY A 652 1.38 19.48 11.69
N LYS A 653 2.14 20.34 12.39
CA LYS A 653 3.20 21.14 11.77
C LYS A 653 4.31 20.29 11.18
N GLN A 654 4.78 19.28 11.89
CA GLN A 654 5.83 18.38 11.43
C GLN A 654 5.29 17.40 10.37
N ALA A 655 4.05 16.91 10.54
CA ALA A 655 3.40 16.07 9.54
C ALA A 655 3.26 16.82 8.21
N LEU A 656 2.83 18.08 8.22
CA LEU A 656 2.74 18.92 7.01
C LEU A 656 4.11 19.15 6.36
N LEU A 657 5.16 19.40 7.15
CA LEU A 657 6.51 19.60 6.64
C LEU A 657 6.99 18.37 5.87
N LEU A 658 6.73 17.17 6.40
CA LEU A 658 7.07 15.92 5.72
C LEU A 658 6.17 15.64 4.51
N LEU A 659 4.92 16.07 4.54
CA LEU A 659 4.03 16.01 3.37
C LEU A 659 4.57 16.91 2.25
N HIS A 660 5.06 18.10 2.55
CA HIS A 660 5.76 18.95 1.58
C HIS A 660 7.02 18.27 1.01
N GLN A 661 7.78 17.56 1.85
CA GLN A 661 8.95 16.80 1.41
C GLN A 661 8.54 15.63 0.48
N LEU A 662 7.49 14.89 0.84
CA LEU A 662 6.95 13.79 0.04
C LEU A 662 6.41 14.28 -1.32
N LEU A 663 5.78 15.46 -1.35
CA LEU A 663 5.23 16.08 -2.57
C LEU A 663 6.27 16.89 -3.36
N LYS A 664 7.55 16.88 -2.96
CA LYS A 664 8.61 17.52 -3.72
C LYS A 664 8.79 16.82 -5.07
N PRO A 665 8.77 17.56 -6.21
CA PRO A 665 8.89 16.95 -7.52
C PRO A 665 10.26 16.29 -7.73
N VAL A 666 10.27 15.10 -8.31
CA VAL A 666 11.45 14.33 -8.70
C VAL A 666 11.52 14.25 -10.22
N SER A 667 12.73 14.37 -10.77
CA SER A 667 12.95 14.23 -12.23
C SER A 667 12.50 12.85 -12.71
N PRO A 668 11.79 12.75 -13.85
CA PRO A 668 11.37 11.47 -14.43
C PRO A 668 12.53 10.49 -14.68
N GLN A 669 13.73 11.02 -14.97
CA GLN A 669 14.92 10.22 -15.24
C GLN A 669 15.65 9.75 -13.97
N LYS A 670 15.28 10.24 -12.78
CA LYS A 670 15.93 9.84 -11.54
C LYS A 670 15.37 8.49 -11.06
N LEU A 671 16.03 7.41 -11.46
CA LEU A 671 15.63 6.03 -11.15
C LEU A 671 16.50 5.37 -10.06
N ASN A 672 17.33 6.14 -9.34
CA ASN A 672 18.15 5.65 -8.25
C ASN A 672 18.41 6.73 -7.19
N GLY A 673 18.80 6.31 -6.00
CA GLY A 673 19.13 7.17 -4.86
C GLY A 673 18.15 7.09 -3.70
N GLU A 674 18.42 7.85 -2.62
CA GLU A 674 17.63 7.80 -1.37
C GLU A 674 16.86 9.09 -1.06
N ALA A 675 16.86 10.05 -1.98
CA ALA A 675 16.12 11.30 -1.84
C ALA A 675 14.70 11.13 -2.40
N GLY A 676 13.74 10.80 -1.56
CA GLY A 676 12.33 10.58 -1.93
C GLY A 676 11.62 11.86 -2.40
N GLY A 677 10.42 11.67 -2.92
CA GLY A 677 9.56 12.72 -3.44
C GLY A 677 8.43 12.15 -4.30
N THR A 678 7.94 12.93 -5.24
CA THR A 678 6.82 12.56 -6.12
C THR A 678 7.18 12.81 -7.58
N TYR A 679 6.96 11.83 -8.44
CA TYR A 679 7.11 11.94 -9.88
C TYR A 679 5.97 12.76 -10.52
N PRO A 680 6.11 13.21 -11.79
CA PRO A 680 5.11 14.05 -12.46
C PRO A 680 3.70 13.46 -12.52
N ASN A 681 3.57 12.12 -12.51
CA ASN A 681 2.29 11.41 -12.50
C ASN A 681 1.76 11.09 -11.09
N LEU A 682 2.29 11.72 -10.07
CA LEU A 682 2.03 11.49 -8.65
C LEU A 682 2.54 10.16 -8.08
N PHE A 683 3.19 9.30 -8.83
CA PHE A 683 3.87 8.13 -8.27
C PHE A 683 4.93 8.54 -7.26
N CYS A 684 5.00 7.79 -6.17
CA CYS A 684 5.99 8.03 -5.13
C CYS A 684 7.39 7.57 -5.60
N ALA A 685 8.38 8.40 -5.36
CA ALA A 685 9.77 8.08 -5.65
C ALA A 685 10.47 7.57 -4.40
N HIS A 686 10.98 6.33 -4.49
CA HIS A 686 12.06 5.87 -3.59
C HIS A 686 13.33 6.69 -3.85
N PRO A 687 13.90 6.99 -5.09
CA PRO A 687 13.74 6.39 -6.43
C PRO A 687 14.33 4.96 -6.56
N PRO A 688 13.81 4.09 -7.44
CA PRO A 688 12.73 4.28 -8.43
C PRO A 688 11.33 4.33 -7.81
N PHE A 689 10.27 4.18 -8.63
CA PHE A 689 8.89 4.10 -8.17
C PHE A 689 8.67 2.93 -7.21
N GLN A 690 8.02 3.21 -6.09
CA GLN A 690 7.44 2.25 -5.17
C GLN A 690 6.08 2.78 -4.69
N ILE A 691 5.04 1.94 -4.73
CA ILE A 691 3.66 2.36 -4.44
C ILE A 691 3.41 2.63 -2.95
N ASP A 692 4.21 2.03 -2.08
CA ASP A 692 4.08 2.09 -0.63
C ASP A 692 4.07 3.53 -0.09
N GLY A 693 4.94 4.40 -0.62
CA GLY A 693 4.96 5.81 -0.22
C GLY A 693 3.70 6.58 -0.62
N ASN A 694 3.02 6.20 -1.72
CA ASN A 694 1.73 6.77 -2.09
C ASN A 694 0.64 6.39 -1.07
N LEU A 695 0.54 5.10 -0.76
CA LEU A 695 -0.50 4.55 0.10
C LEU A 695 -0.25 4.92 1.56
N GLY A 696 1.01 4.86 2.01
CA GLY A 696 1.42 5.30 3.34
C GLY A 696 1.28 6.80 3.56
N GLY A 697 1.58 7.63 2.55
CA GLY A 697 1.39 9.08 2.61
C GLY A 697 -0.08 9.48 2.72
N ALA A 698 -0.96 8.82 1.95
CA ALA A 698 -2.40 9.00 2.05
C ALA A 698 -2.95 8.52 3.41
N ALA A 699 -2.43 7.42 3.97
CA ALA A 699 -2.75 6.98 5.33
C ALA A 699 -2.33 8.01 6.38
N GLY A 700 -1.14 8.62 6.21
CA GLY A 700 -0.65 9.69 7.08
C GLY A 700 -1.56 10.92 7.06
N ILE A 701 -2.05 11.32 5.90
CA ILE A 701 -3.06 12.38 5.77
C ILE A 701 -4.34 12.01 6.52
N ALA A 702 -4.82 10.75 6.40
CA ALA A 702 -5.98 10.29 7.14
C ALA A 702 -5.76 10.34 8.66
N GLU A 703 -4.59 9.92 9.16
CA GLU A 703 -4.21 9.99 10.59
C GLU A 703 -4.11 11.45 11.11
N MET A 704 -3.83 12.42 10.25
CA MET A 704 -3.87 13.84 10.64
C MET A 704 -5.30 14.31 10.92
N LEU A 705 -6.31 13.72 10.26
CA LEU A 705 -7.71 14.12 10.29
C LEU A 705 -8.54 13.32 11.29
N LEU A 706 -8.26 12.02 11.42
CA LEU A 706 -9.05 11.10 12.26
C LEU A 706 -8.14 10.05 12.91
N GLN A 707 -8.27 9.86 14.20
CA GLN A 707 -7.64 8.77 14.94
C GLN A 707 -8.65 8.04 15.80
N SER A 708 -8.49 6.71 15.95
CA SER A 708 -9.32 5.87 16.80
C SER A 708 -8.50 4.71 17.37
N HIS A 709 -7.31 5.00 17.91
CA HIS A 709 -6.39 4.03 18.49
C HIS A 709 -6.17 4.26 19.99
N GLY A 710 -5.38 3.38 20.61
CA GLY A 710 -5.14 3.34 22.04
C GLY A 710 -6.03 2.32 22.74
N THR A 711 -5.89 2.22 24.04
CA THR A 711 -6.44 1.13 24.87
C THR A 711 -7.94 0.90 24.67
N ASP A 712 -8.72 1.94 24.39
CA ASP A 712 -10.18 1.90 24.24
C ASP A 712 -10.69 2.38 22.87
N ASN A 713 -9.80 2.49 21.86
CA ASN A 713 -10.17 2.94 20.52
C ASN A 713 -10.92 4.29 20.48
N THR A 714 -10.53 5.25 21.34
CA THR A 714 -11.17 6.55 21.42
C THR A 714 -11.10 7.33 20.12
N ILE A 715 -12.23 7.73 19.55
CA ILE A 715 -12.33 8.57 18.34
C ILE A 715 -11.85 10.00 18.69
N ARG A 716 -10.93 10.51 17.88
CA ARG A 716 -10.36 11.86 17.96
C ARG A 716 -10.45 12.53 16.61
N PHE A 717 -11.18 13.61 16.51
CA PHE A 717 -11.30 14.42 15.31
C PHE A 717 -10.17 15.46 15.24
N LEU A 718 -9.56 15.62 14.07
CA LEU A 718 -8.55 16.62 13.76
C LEU A 718 -7.32 16.60 14.71
N PRO A 719 -6.82 15.42 15.13
CA PRO A 719 -5.80 15.32 16.18
C PRO A 719 -4.45 15.95 15.79
N ALA A 720 -4.17 16.02 14.49
CA ALA A 720 -2.94 16.61 13.96
C ALA A 720 -3.21 17.53 12.76
N LEU A 721 -4.34 18.24 12.76
CA LEU A 721 -4.65 19.21 11.71
C LEU A 721 -3.60 20.33 11.72
N PRO A 722 -2.92 20.62 10.59
CA PRO A 722 -1.93 21.70 10.53
C PRO A 722 -2.60 23.08 10.64
N HIS A 723 -2.00 23.98 11.41
CA HIS A 723 -2.35 25.42 11.38
C HIS A 723 -1.73 26.08 10.13
N HIS A 724 -2.28 25.78 8.97
CA HIS A 724 -1.87 26.31 7.67
C HIS A 724 -3.10 26.72 6.86
N PRO A 725 -3.06 27.81 6.07
CA PRO A 725 -4.23 28.29 5.31
C PRO A 725 -4.88 27.24 4.40
N ASP A 726 -4.10 26.34 3.81
CA ASP A 726 -4.60 25.24 2.96
C ASP A 726 -5.43 24.19 3.73
N TRP A 727 -5.37 24.20 5.06
CA TRP A 727 -6.06 23.27 5.97
C TRP A 727 -7.08 23.98 6.87
N GLU A 728 -7.35 25.26 6.61
CA GLU A 728 -8.23 26.07 7.46
C GLU A 728 -9.66 25.56 7.48
N ASN A 729 -10.15 25.08 6.35
CA ASN A 729 -11.53 24.62 6.19
C ASN A 729 -11.59 23.31 5.40
N GLY A 730 -12.54 22.46 5.71
CA GLY A 730 -12.77 21.25 4.94
C GLY A 730 -13.98 20.45 5.43
N THR A 731 -14.39 19.53 4.59
CA THR A 731 -15.45 18.55 4.92
C THR A 731 -15.03 17.20 4.38
N ILE A 732 -15.05 16.19 5.22
CA ILE A 732 -14.80 14.81 4.84
C ILE A 732 -15.96 13.92 5.28
N SER A 733 -16.36 13.00 4.43
CA SER A 733 -17.44 12.07 4.69
C SER A 733 -17.00 10.63 4.49
N GLY A 734 -17.57 9.72 5.29
CA GLY A 734 -17.46 8.29 5.10
C GLY A 734 -16.13 7.66 5.52
N MET A 735 -15.32 8.34 6.36
CA MET A 735 -14.16 7.69 7.00
C MET A 735 -14.64 6.62 7.99
N LYS A 736 -13.80 5.62 8.24
CA LYS A 736 -14.06 4.62 9.29
C LYS A 736 -13.18 4.85 10.52
N ALA A 737 -13.74 4.53 11.65
CA ALA A 737 -13.06 4.43 12.93
C ALA A 737 -13.24 3.02 13.52
N ARG A 738 -12.29 2.59 14.36
CA ARG A 738 -12.34 1.28 15.04
C ARG A 738 -13.63 1.11 15.83
N ASN A 739 -13.96 -0.12 16.17
CA ASN A 739 -15.22 -0.54 16.80
C ASN A 739 -16.44 -0.38 15.88
N GLY A 740 -16.25 -0.47 14.56
CA GLY A 740 -17.35 -0.47 13.59
C GLY A 740 -18.08 0.87 13.47
N PHE A 741 -17.36 1.98 13.53
CA PHE A 741 -17.94 3.31 13.33
C PHE A 741 -17.61 3.87 11.95
N GLN A 742 -18.58 4.59 11.35
CA GLN A 742 -18.37 5.43 10.19
C GLN A 742 -18.56 6.89 10.61
N VAL A 743 -17.66 7.77 10.16
CA VAL A 743 -17.69 9.18 10.58
C VAL A 743 -17.64 10.12 9.39
N SER A 744 -18.33 11.27 9.55
CA SER A 744 -18.29 12.39 8.63
C SER A 744 -18.21 13.67 9.45
N PHE A 745 -17.38 14.63 9.03
CA PHE A 745 -17.19 15.85 9.80
C PHE A 745 -16.73 17.02 8.93
N SER A 746 -16.95 18.23 9.45
CA SER A 746 -16.45 19.46 8.83
C SER A 746 -15.73 20.32 9.87
N TRP A 747 -14.80 21.11 9.37
CA TRP A 747 -14.07 22.08 10.19
C TRP A 747 -13.98 23.43 9.46
N GLU A 748 -13.88 24.48 10.25
CA GLU A 748 -13.69 25.85 9.79
C GLU A 748 -12.75 26.56 10.76
N LYS A 749 -11.82 27.37 10.26
CA LYS A 749 -10.80 28.05 11.05
C LYS A 749 -10.02 27.08 11.96
N HIS A 750 -9.69 25.89 11.41
CA HIS A 750 -9.01 24.78 12.11
C HIS A 750 -9.80 24.19 13.30
N GLN A 751 -11.09 24.42 13.40
CA GLN A 751 -11.92 23.93 14.50
C GLN A 751 -13.07 23.05 13.98
N LEU A 752 -13.30 21.92 14.63
CA LEU A 752 -14.44 21.05 14.32
C LEU A 752 -15.74 21.85 14.43
N GLN A 753 -16.51 21.88 13.35
CA GLN A 753 -17.83 22.51 13.32
C GLN A 753 -18.92 21.52 13.70
N GLN A 754 -18.98 20.43 12.99
CA GLN A 754 -19.93 19.34 13.23
C GLN A 754 -19.32 17.99 12.86
N ALA A 755 -19.82 16.93 13.49
CA ALA A 755 -19.52 15.57 13.07
C ALA A 755 -20.73 14.66 13.23
N THR A 756 -20.81 13.64 12.39
CA THR A 756 -21.75 12.53 12.49
C THR A 756 -20.96 11.26 12.74
N ILE A 757 -21.37 10.49 13.74
CA ILE A 757 -20.84 9.16 14.06
C ILE A 757 -21.96 8.17 13.83
N THR A 758 -21.84 7.28 12.87
CA THR A 758 -22.81 6.21 12.61
C THR A 758 -22.23 4.91 13.16
N SER A 759 -22.95 4.27 14.05
CA SER A 759 -22.59 2.97 14.59
C SER A 759 -23.06 1.88 13.65
N LEU A 760 -22.12 1.11 13.08
CA LEU A 760 -22.45 0.03 12.13
C LEU A 760 -22.80 -1.28 12.86
N GLN A 761 -22.29 -1.47 14.09
CA GLN A 761 -22.34 -2.73 14.83
C GLN A 761 -22.92 -2.62 16.24
N GLY A 762 -23.37 -1.43 16.66
CA GLY A 762 -23.90 -1.22 18.02
C GLY A 762 -22.85 -1.29 19.14
N ALA A 763 -21.58 -1.12 18.79
CA ALA A 763 -20.50 -1.17 19.78
C ALA A 763 -20.49 0.07 20.68
N LYS A 764 -19.91 -0.04 21.88
CA LYS A 764 -19.68 1.09 22.77
C LYS A 764 -18.76 2.12 22.12
N CYS A 765 -19.19 3.37 22.04
CA CYS A 765 -18.41 4.46 21.48
C CYS A 765 -17.59 5.16 22.56
N HIS A 766 -16.29 5.27 22.32
CA HIS A 766 -15.37 6.09 23.09
C HIS A 766 -14.98 7.30 22.25
N LEU A 767 -15.14 8.50 22.79
CA LEU A 767 -14.99 9.75 22.05
C LEU A 767 -14.27 10.79 22.88
N LEU A 768 -13.31 11.48 22.29
CA LEU A 768 -12.80 12.74 22.80
C LEU A 768 -13.68 13.87 22.25
N LEU A 769 -14.72 14.24 22.99
CA LEU A 769 -15.64 15.30 22.60
C LEU A 769 -14.93 16.66 22.72
N PRO A 770 -14.81 17.44 21.63
CA PRO A 770 -14.09 18.72 21.65
C PRO A 770 -14.70 19.76 22.59
N ALA A 771 -13.90 20.73 23.02
CA ALA A 771 -14.34 21.84 23.84
C ALA A 771 -15.47 22.62 23.15
N GLY A 772 -16.50 22.99 23.88
CA GLY A 772 -17.64 23.73 23.38
C GLY A 772 -18.65 22.90 22.57
N LYS A 773 -18.41 21.61 22.35
CA LYS A 773 -19.29 20.71 21.57
C LYS A 773 -20.14 19.82 22.50
N ALA A 774 -21.37 19.54 22.04
CA ALA A 774 -22.31 18.62 22.67
C ALA A 774 -22.62 17.45 21.73
N LEU A 775 -23.01 16.31 22.32
CA LEU A 775 -23.40 15.11 21.59
C LEU A 775 -24.93 14.93 21.65
N TYR A 776 -25.52 14.66 20.50
CA TYR A 776 -26.95 14.47 20.31
C TYR A 776 -27.27 13.13 19.65
N HIS A 777 -28.41 12.56 20.01
CA HIS A 777 -29.07 11.48 19.31
C HIS A 777 -30.58 11.73 19.28
N ASN A 778 -31.25 11.57 18.14
CA ASN A 778 -32.68 11.81 17.94
C ASN A 778 -33.14 13.17 18.50
N ASN A 779 -32.40 14.26 18.24
CA ASN A 779 -32.61 15.62 18.75
C ASN A 779 -32.49 15.77 20.27
N LYS A 780 -32.17 14.72 21.02
CA LYS A 780 -31.92 14.77 22.46
C LYS A 780 -30.42 14.96 22.72
N CYS A 781 -30.10 15.92 23.60
CA CYS A 781 -28.71 16.09 24.05
C CYS A 781 -28.36 14.93 25.01
N LEU A 782 -27.40 14.07 24.57
CA LEU A 782 -26.89 12.98 25.40
C LEU A 782 -25.79 13.48 26.35
N ILE A 783 -24.87 14.31 25.80
CA ILE A 783 -23.72 14.80 26.56
C ILE A 783 -23.61 16.31 26.29
N LYS A 784 -23.66 17.10 27.37
CA LYS A 784 -23.57 18.56 27.30
C LYS A 784 -22.16 19.03 27.00
N ALA A 785 -22.07 20.16 26.31
CA ALA A 785 -20.81 20.84 26.02
C ALA A 785 -20.09 21.26 27.33
N ARG A 786 -18.76 21.18 27.32
CA ARG A 786 -17.88 21.70 28.37
C ARG A 786 -16.85 22.67 27.80
N LYS A 787 -16.28 23.53 28.67
CA LYS A 787 -15.23 24.49 28.28
C LYS A 787 -13.92 23.80 27.85
N LYS A 788 -13.66 22.54 28.28
CA LYS A 788 -12.50 21.72 27.91
C LYS A 788 -12.98 20.48 27.19
N ALA A 789 -12.16 19.92 26.30
CA ALA A 789 -12.41 18.64 25.73
C ALA A 789 -12.61 17.56 26.81
N GLN A 790 -13.53 16.62 26.59
CA GLN A 790 -13.86 15.58 27.53
C GLN A 790 -13.86 14.19 26.88
N LYS A 791 -13.22 13.24 27.54
CA LYS A 791 -13.31 11.82 27.15
C LYS A 791 -14.65 11.30 27.65
N VAL A 792 -15.45 10.76 26.74
CA VAL A 792 -16.80 10.24 27.04
C VAL A 792 -16.98 8.87 26.45
N SER A 793 -17.86 8.08 27.04
CA SER A 793 -18.23 6.76 26.56
C SER A 793 -19.75 6.63 26.62
N PHE A 794 -20.34 6.04 25.59
CA PHE A 794 -21.80 5.82 25.54
C PHE A 794 -22.10 4.57 24.70
N ASP A 795 -23.21 3.93 25.04
CA ASP A 795 -23.72 2.78 24.30
C ASP A 795 -24.38 3.25 23.00
N THR A 796 -24.24 2.47 21.95
CA THR A 796 -24.82 2.81 20.66
C THR A 796 -25.74 1.70 20.16
N GLU A 797 -26.65 2.06 19.27
CA GLU A 797 -27.54 1.13 18.57
C GLU A 797 -27.04 0.91 17.16
N VAL A 798 -27.24 -0.31 16.61
CA VAL A 798 -26.89 -0.65 15.22
C VAL A 798 -27.57 0.32 14.24
N SER A 799 -26.82 0.82 13.27
CA SER A 799 -27.27 1.79 12.26
C SER A 799 -27.70 3.16 12.81
N ALA A 800 -27.56 3.42 14.11
CA ALA A 800 -27.88 4.73 14.69
C ALA A 800 -26.80 5.77 14.41
N SER A 801 -27.23 7.03 14.27
CA SER A 801 -26.33 8.17 14.06
C SER A 801 -26.35 9.12 15.26
N TYR A 802 -25.16 9.57 15.63
CA TYR A 802 -24.89 10.48 16.74
C TYR A 802 -24.24 11.74 16.19
N TYR A 803 -24.64 12.91 16.66
CA TYR A 803 -24.27 14.20 16.08
C TYR A 803 -23.53 15.05 17.10
N ILE A 804 -22.38 15.55 16.70
CA ILE A 804 -21.59 16.55 17.44
C ILE A 804 -21.94 17.93 16.87
N LYS A 805 -22.39 18.83 17.72
CA LYS A 805 -22.78 20.21 17.35
C LYS A 805 -22.21 21.24 18.31
#